data_f67e82c13682846f06f07dc4375d540a
#
_entry.id   f67e82c13682846f06f07dc4375d540a
#
_cell.length_a   1.000
_cell.length_b   1.000
_cell.length_c   1.000
_cell.angle_alpha   90.00
_cell.angle_beta   90.00
_cell.angle_gamma   90.00
#
_symmetry.space_group_name_H-M   'P 1'
#
loop_
_entity.id
_entity.type
_entity.pdbx_description
1 polymer ?
#
loop_
_entity_poly.entity_id
_entity_poly.type
_entity_poly.pdbx_seq_one_letter_code
_entity_poly.pdbx_strand_id
1 'polypeptide(L)'
;MPIAADDRLAQWQGLPVRKITFEGVPPERLSTIEEQLPQQIGAPLDREKTAASLRQLFATGLFDSVEVAGQPAGDGVALVFRGPARMFIGIVTVDGAKGPTANTQLQRASRLNAGTRFSKAKMSQALEQMKIALAEDGYHEAAITYTFAKHPQEQLTDIAFRVVSGPQARVGNVSVDGDVGMSLESFRHHARLKPKTKVNQDTVSRALNGVLKEYRQQKRLEAEIKLDSQSYAARKMDYKFTANKGPIVRVLVQGAPLESERIKRLIPIFEEGTVDDDLLNEGNRRLRDYYQSLGYFDVKVEHHQQNVKPGEVAINFLVQLGTRRRVESVTVAGNHYFDASTLEGLLSVHASNVTDRNGAYNQALVSADVGALQATYQNNGFSKVKITPQTSPMEAPGDAQHQHPTPSGLKVVYQIDEGQQQRVGNVKLDGNEHVDADKLLALLNTEPGQLLSPRNLAGDRDALVTNYLMRGFQQTHVEVEQDDTPGDATRVDVVFHITEGKQIFVRNIVLTGLHFTRPETIAKGITIHPGDPLNQTALLETQRNLYEYSLFNEVNTAVQNPNGGETHKTILLQAIEARRWTLTYGAGFEAQTGAPQNNCRGIEATGVPCSPNGRTGISPRGLASITRNNLNGREQSASLQGTYGLLEQKVNLIFQSPHILGNRNFGWTFNGGYANSQAVTTYVASRLDAGFRVTEAFKTPGSALSRANTFIYEYSFRRVKVAESSLQVFPNFIQTLSTAVRVGGPAFTWLRDTRDSPIDAHRGTYSSIQNFISSGPFGAEAQFNRLDMTNSSYHGFDKDRFVLARNTRYGQERAFGVGNQRLLPLPERLYSGGASSMRGFAINAAGPRDPQTGFPIGGAGALINSTELRLPPPTLPYFGNAVSLVLFHDMGNVFGNAGDAWISALRIHQPDRDRCKQPQPKTNPPEDPPGPVISTGPVGNCSFNYFSHAPGLGLRYHTPVGPVRFDFSYNLNPPIYPITYDYGHPDFVPHVGQAGHFNFFFSLGQTF
;
A
#
# COMPACT_ATOMS: atom_id res chain seq x y z
N MET A 1 -15.18 -17.82 47.54
CA MET A 1 -16.39 -18.39 48.11
C MET A 1 -15.98 -19.66 48.81
N PRO A 2 -16.37 -19.92 50.08
CA PRO A 2 -16.11 -21.17 50.77
C PRO A 2 -16.87 -22.27 50.03
N ILE A 3 -16.19 -23.33 49.61
CA ILE A 3 -16.78 -24.56 49.10
C ILE A 3 -17.41 -25.23 50.29
N ALA A 4 -18.74 -25.23 50.35
CA ALA A 4 -19.51 -26.05 51.30
C ALA A 4 -19.20 -27.51 50.95
N ALA A 5 -18.35 -28.13 51.69
CA ALA A 5 -18.15 -29.56 51.64
C ALA A 5 -19.45 -30.25 52.09
N ASP A 6 -20.22 -30.76 51.10
CA ASP A 6 -21.41 -31.53 51.41
C ASP A 6 -20.98 -32.81 52.12
N ASP A 7 -21.41 -32.98 53.38
CA ASP A 7 -21.11 -34.12 54.23
C ASP A 7 -21.60 -35.47 53.65
N ARG A 8 -22.31 -35.42 52.52
CA ARG A 8 -22.86 -36.58 51.80
C ARG A 8 -21.81 -37.53 51.19
N LEU A 9 -20.56 -37.08 51.03
CA LEU A 9 -19.47 -37.94 50.55
C LEU A 9 -18.78 -38.69 51.67
N ALA A 10 -18.97 -38.31 52.92
CA ALA A 10 -18.37 -38.94 54.10
C ALA A 10 -18.68 -40.41 54.21
N GLN A 11 -19.90 -40.84 53.80
CA GLN A 11 -20.37 -42.24 53.82
C GLN A 11 -19.61 -43.15 52.88
N TRP A 12 -18.93 -42.60 51.84
CA TRP A 12 -18.22 -43.35 50.81
C TRP A 12 -16.69 -43.29 50.98
N GLN A 13 -16.19 -42.59 51.99
CA GLN A 13 -14.75 -42.38 52.21
C GLN A 13 -14.02 -43.70 52.39
N GLY A 14 -12.91 -43.87 51.62
CA GLY A 14 -12.11 -45.10 51.61
C GLY A 14 -12.59 -46.19 50.67
N LEU A 15 -13.82 -46.09 50.14
CA LEU A 15 -14.27 -47.04 49.13
C LEU A 15 -13.66 -46.78 47.78
N PRO A 16 -13.44 -47.79 46.89
CA PRO A 16 -12.84 -47.61 45.57
C PRO A 16 -13.75 -46.81 44.65
N VAL A 17 -13.21 -45.82 43.95
CA VAL A 17 -13.93 -45.07 42.93
C VAL A 17 -14.01 -45.92 41.69
N ARG A 18 -15.22 -46.41 41.32
CA ARG A 18 -15.42 -47.30 40.19
C ARG A 18 -15.69 -46.56 38.88
N LYS A 19 -16.20 -45.34 38.94
CA LYS A 19 -16.53 -44.53 37.79
C LYS A 19 -16.48 -43.04 38.11
N ILE A 20 -16.03 -42.26 37.14
CA ILE A 20 -16.16 -40.81 37.17
C ILE A 20 -17.04 -40.41 35.99
N THR A 21 -17.99 -39.53 36.20
CA THR A 21 -18.88 -38.99 35.17
C THR A 21 -19.04 -37.47 35.32
N PHE A 22 -19.28 -36.81 34.20
CA PHE A 22 -19.47 -35.36 34.17
C PHE A 22 -20.85 -35.02 33.61
N GLU A 23 -21.53 -34.06 34.25
CA GLU A 23 -22.84 -33.57 33.81
C GLU A 23 -22.78 -32.04 33.63
N GLY A 24 -23.39 -31.57 32.54
CA GLY A 24 -23.50 -30.13 32.21
C GLY A 24 -22.52 -29.66 31.13
N VAL A 25 -21.29 -30.14 31.10
CA VAL A 25 -20.30 -29.87 30.05
C VAL A 25 -20.16 -31.09 29.13
N PRO A 26 -20.06 -30.95 27.81
CA PRO A 26 -19.86 -32.06 26.90
C PRO A 26 -18.69 -32.95 27.33
N PRO A 27 -18.86 -34.29 27.40
CA PRO A 27 -17.81 -35.21 27.87
C PRO A 27 -16.50 -35.10 27.04
N GLU A 28 -16.64 -34.83 25.75
CA GLU A 28 -15.52 -34.67 24.82
C GLU A 28 -14.56 -33.51 25.21
N ARG A 29 -15.05 -32.53 25.96
CA ARG A 29 -14.24 -31.43 26.46
C ARG A 29 -13.49 -31.78 27.75
N LEU A 30 -13.85 -32.84 28.43
CA LEU A 30 -13.30 -33.24 29.70
C LEU A 30 -12.45 -34.52 29.63
N SER A 31 -12.44 -35.24 28.49
CA SER A 31 -11.74 -36.51 28.34
C SER A 31 -10.25 -36.46 28.69
N THR A 32 -9.55 -35.42 28.26
CA THR A 32 -8.12 -35.22 28.61
C THR A 32 -7.90 -34.78 30.06
N ILE A 33 -8.92 -34.29 30.72
CA ILE A 33 -8.87 -33.80 32.12
C ILE A 33 -9.15 -34.93 33.09
N GLU A 34 -10.02 -35.87 32.72
CA GLU A 34 -10.37 -37.03 33.50
C GLU A 34 -9.15 -37.84 33.96
N GLU A 35 -8.23 -38.09 33.05
CA GLU A 35 -6.97 -38.82 33.30
C GLU A 35 -6.02 -38.05 34.24
N GLN A 36 -6.18 -36.74 34.33
CA GLN A 36 -5.30 -35.84 35.10
C GLN A 36 -5.91 -35.45 36.47
N LEU A 37 -7.12 -35.93 36.81
CA LEU A 37 -7.73 -35.57 38.07
C LEU A 37 -6.95 -36.21 39.25
N PRO A 38 -6.73 -35.49 40.35
CA PRO A 38 -6.08 -36.06 41.55
C PRO A 38 -6.82 -37.28 42.15
N GLN A 39 -8.13 -37.32 42.06
CA GLN A 39 -8.92 -38.51 42.40
C GLN A 39 -9.10 -39.39 41.15
N GLN A 40 -8.46 -40.54 41.15
CA GLN A 40 -8.45 -41.47 40.04
C GLN A 40 -9.47 -42.59 40.19
N ILE A 41 -9.87 -43.17 39.05
CA ILE A 41 -10.68 -44.42 39.00
C ILE A 41 -9.81 -45.57 39.58
N GLY A 42 -10.39 -46.43 40.37
CA GLY A 42 -9.75 -47.56 41.08
C GLY A 42 -9.08 -47.16 42.40
N ALA A 43 -8.80 -45.87 42.64
CA ALA A 43 -8.24 -45.42 43.90
C ALA A 43 -9.33 -45.26 44.98
N PRO A 44 -8.94 -45.43 46.28
CA PRO A 44 -9.88 -45.13 47.36
C PRO A 44 -10.37 -43.68 47.30
N LEU A 45 -11.64 -43.43 47.61
CA LEU A 45 -12.17 -42.10 47.70
C LEU A 45 -11.47 -41.34 48.84
N ASP A 46 -10.81 -40.25 48.48
CA ASP A 46 -10.12 -39.32 49.31
C ASP A 46 -10.75 -37.93 49.22
N ARG A 47 -11.06 -37.33 50.37
CA ARG A 47 -11.70 -36.02 50.47
C ARG A 47 -10.81 -34.90 49.90
N GLU A 48 -9.52 -34.91 50.21
CA GLU A 48 -8.59 -33.88 49.74
C GLU A 48 -8.35 -33.99 48.22
N LYS A 49 -8.19 -35.22 47.71
CA LYS A 49 -8.07 -35.48 46.26
C LYS A 49 -9.34 -35.10 45.50
N THR A 50 -10.50 -35.38 46.09
CA THR A 50 -11.77 -34.98 45.49
C THR A 50 -11.93 -33.45 45.50
N ALA A 51 -11.55 -32.77 46.57
CA ALA A 51 -11.55 -31.30 46.64
C ALA A 51 -10.55 -30.69 45.67
N ALA A 52 -9.39 -31.32 45.49
CA ALA A 52 -8.38 -30.90 44.50
C ALA A 52 -8.93 -31.10 43.07
N SER A 53 -9.63 -32.23 42.82
CA SER A 53 -10.28 -32.48 41.49
C SER A 53 -11.35 -31.44 41.18
N LEU A 54 -12.17 -31.04 42.16
CA LEU A 54 -13.14 -29.95 42.02
C LEU A 54 -12.48 -28.60 41.67
N ARG A 55 -11.39 -28.29 42.40
CA ARG A 55 -10.61 -27.07 42.11
C ARG A 55 -10.01 -27.07 40.70
N GLN A 56 -9.46 -28.22 40.28
CA GLN A 56 -8.92 -28.38 38.93
C GLN A 56 -10.00 -28.25 37.86
N LEU A 57 -11.17 -28.91 38.04
CA LEU A 57 -12.29 -28.78 37.11
C LEU A 57 -12.81 -27.34 37.01
N PHE A 58 -12.92 -26.64 38.13
CA PHE A 58 -13.31 -25.23 38.14
C PHE A 58 -12.26 -24.32 37.48
N ALA A 59 -10.98 -24.61 37.67
CA ALA A 59 -9.87 -23.89 37.04
C ALA A 59 -9.85 -24.06 35.52
N THR A 60 -10.44 -25.14 34.99
CA THR A 60 -10.60 -25.25 33.52
C THR A 60 -11.37 -24.09 32.92
N GLY A 61 -12.23 -23.47 33.70
CA GLY A 61 -13.13 -22.40 33.25
C GLY A 61 -14.28 -22.88 32.39
N LEU A 62 -14.58 -24.19 32.34
CA LEU A 62 -15.68 -24.76 31.55
C LEU A 62 -17.01 -24.77 32.30
N PHE A 63 -16.97 -24.72 33.63
CA PHE A 63 -18.11 -24.66 34.50
C PHE A 63 -18.31 -23.27 35.13
N ASP A 64 -19.55 -22.85 35.31
CA ASP A 64 -19.88 -21.66 36.10
C ASP A 64 -19.78 -21.95 37.59
N SER A 65 -20.20 -23.15 38.00
CA SER A 65 -19.97 -23.77 39.32
C SER A 65 -19.87 -25.27 39.10
N VAL A 66 -19.20 -25.98 39.99
CA VAL A 66 -19.09 -27.45 39.95
C VAL A 66 -19.25 -28.02 41.32
N GLU A 67 -20.06 -29.09 41.45
CA GLU A 67 -20.26 -29.88 42.65
C GLU A 67 -20.02 -31.36 42.31
N VAL A 68 -19.78 -32.16 43.34
CA VAL A 68 -19.59 -33.60 43.19
C VAL A 68 -20.63 -34.35 44.03
N ALA A 69 -21.21 -35.40 43.46
CA ALA A 69 -22.08 -36.30 44.17
C ALA A 69 -21.59 -37.74 44.06
N GLY A 70 -21.73 -38.51 45.11
CA GLY A 70 -21.46 -39.95 45.13
C GLY A 70 -22.73 -40.74 44.83
N GLN A 71 -22.61 -41.78 43.97
CA GLN A 71 -23.67 -42.78 43.72
C GLN A 71 -23.10 -44.19 43.96
N PRO A 72 -23.91 -45.15 44.50
CA PRO A 72 -23.42 -46.51 44.68
C PRO A 72 -23.08 -47.18 43.35
N ALA A 73 -21.93 -47.85 43.28
CA ALA A 73 -21.44 -48.55 42.09
C ALA A 73 -20.79 -49.89 42.49
N GLY A 74 -21.61 -50.92 42.62
CA GLY A 74 -21.15 -52.22 43.08
C GLY A 74 -20.55 -52.19 44.49
N ASP A 75 -19.27 -52.56 44.67
CA ASP A 75 -18.50 -52.53 45.90
C ASP A 75 -17.80 -51.18 46.18
N GLY A 76 -18.10 -50.18 45.41
CA GLY A 76 -17.49 -48.85 45.46
C GLY A 76 -18.45 -47.69 45.17
N VAL A 77 -17.89 -46.54 44.78
CA VAL A 77 -18.63 -45.31 44.51
C VAL A 77 -18.39 -44.82 43.08
N ALA A 78 -19.44 -44.36 42.40
CA ALA A 78 -19.33 -43.54 41.20
C ALA A 78 -19.39 -42.07 41.58
N LEU A 79 -18.43 -41.28 41.15
CA LEU A 79 -18.40 -39.85 41.34
C LEU A 79 -19.04 -39.16 40.14
N VAL A 80 -19.99 -38.29 40.40
CA VAL A 80 -20.67 -37.47 39.39
C VAL A 80 -20.27 -36.00 39.65
N PHE A 81 -19.42 -35.45 38.79
CA PHE A 81 -19.14 -34.03 38.81
C PHE A 81 -20.16 -33.32 37.92
N ARG A 82 -20.92 -32.42 38.50
CA ARG A 82 -22.02 -31.73 37.79
C ARG A 82 -22.02 -30.23 38.01
N GLY A 83 -22.46 -29.49 37.00
CA GLY A 83 -22.58 -28.05 37.12
C GLY A 83 -23.01 -27.38 35.81
N PRO A 84 -23.57 -26.18 35.87
CA PRO A 84 -23.92 -25.48 34.64
C PRO A 84 -22.69 -25.17 33.80
N ALA A 85 -22.78 -25.52 32.52
CA ALA A 85 -21.75 -25.21 31.56
C ALA A 85 -21.57 -23.69 31.42
N ARG A 86 -20.35 -23.23 31.46
CA ARG A 86 -20.01 -21.83 31.17
C ARG A 86 -20.16 -21.59 29.66
N MET A 87 -20.95 -20.59 29.30
CA MET A 87 -21.14 -20.19 27.91
C MET A 87 -20.13 -19.11 27.54
N PHE A 88 -19.65 -19.15 26.30
CA PHE A 88 -18.74 -18.18 25.75
C PHE A 88 -19.40 -17.41 24.61
N ILE A 89 -18.92 -16.21 24.34
CA ILE A 89 -19.42 -15.38 23.25
C ILE A 89 -18.95 -15.98 21.92
N GLY A 90 -19.92 -16.27 21.06
CA GLY A 90 -19.69 -16.69 19.67
C GLY A 90 -19.62 -15.49 18.73
N ILE A 91 -20.47 -15.51 17.70
CA ILE A 91 -20.60 -14.39 16.75
C ILE A 91 -21.38 -13.24 17.39
N VAL A 92 -20.88 -12.01 17.19
CA VAL A 92 -21.62 -10.80 17.50
C VAL A 92 -21.94 -10.08 16.18
N THR A 93 -23.21 -9.91 15.88
CA THR A 93 -23.67 -9.20 14.69
C THR A 93 -24.52 -7.99 15.09
N VAL A 94 -24.44 -6.92 14.29
CA VAL A 94 -25.24 -5.72 14.45
C VAL A 94 -25.86 -5.37 13.11
N ASP A 95 -27.17 -5.23 13.08
CA ASP A 95 -27.96 -4.86 11.90
C ASP A 95 -28.89 -3.68 12.16
N GLY A 96 -29.26 -2.96 11.09
CA GLY A 96 -30.27 -1.89 11.13
C GLY A 96 -29.73 -0.49 11.43
N ALA A 97 -28.47 -0.33 11.77
CA ALA A 97 -27.85 1.00 11.82
C ALA A 97 -27.63 1.55 10.40
N LYS A 98 -27.52 2.88 10.28
CA LYS A 98 -27.40 3.53 8.97
C LYS A 98 -26.02 3.33 8.35
N GLY A 99 -25.90 2.31 7.52
CA GLY A 99 -24.72 1.98 6.72
C GLY A 99 -23.84 0.90 7.35
N PRO A 100 -23.01 0.22 6.55
CA PRO A 100 -22.19 -0.90 7.03
C PRO A 100 -21.10 -0.48 8.03
N THR A 101 -20.58 0.73 7.87
CA THR A 101 -19.56 1.28 8.80
C THR A 101 -20.17 1.49 10.18
N ALA A 102 -21.42 1.99 10.27
CA ALA A 102 -22.11 2.18 11.54
C ALA A 102 -22.36 0.86 12.29
N ASN A 103 -22.74 -0.21 11.59
CA ASN A 103 -22.90 -1.54 12.18
C ASN A 103 -21.60 -2.06 12.79
N THR A 104 -20.48 -1.96 12.08
CA THR A 104 -19.15 -2.37 12.56
C THR A 104 -18.67 -1.53 13.74
N GLN A 105 -18.91 -0.21 13.71
CA GLN A 105 -18.58 0.67 14.85
C GLN A 105 -19.37 0.27 16.11
N LEU A 106 -20.66 -0.01 15.99
CA LEU A 106 -21.49 -0.46 17.10
C LEU A 106 -21.08 -1.84 17.61
N GLN A 107 -20.69 -2.76 16.71
CA GLN A 107 -20.14 -4.05 17.11
C GLN A 107 -18.87 -3.86 17.97
N ARG A 108 -17.94 -3.02 17.55
CA ARG A 108 -16.74 -2.68 18.34
C ARG A 108 -17.09 -1.99 19.66
N ALA A 109 -18.04 -1.07 19.65
CA ALA A 109 -18.50 -0.37 20.86
C ALA A 109 -19.11 -1.34 21.90
N SER A 110 -19.69 -2.46 21.47
CA SER A 110 -20.24 -3.47 22.39
C SER A 110 -19.18 -4.11 23.28
N ARG A 111 -17.89 -4.11 22.88
CA ARG A 111 -16.75 -4.77 23.55
C ARG A 111 -16.99 -6.25 23.86
N LEU A 112 -17.88 -6.90 23.11
CA LEU A 112 -18.15 -8.33 23.21
C LEU A 112 -17.16 -9.10 22.32
N ASN A 113 -16.06 -9.53 22.91
CA ASN A 113 -15.02 -10.27 22.20
C ASN A 113 -15.38 -11.76 22.12
N ALA A 114 -15.33 -12.34 20.93
CA ALA A 114 -15.55 -13.76 20.70
C ALA A 114 -14.60 -14.62 21.57
N GLY A 115 -15.08 -15.78 22.01
CA GLY A 115 -14.32 -16.71 22.86
C GLY A 115 -14.26 -16.33 24.33
N THR A 116 -14.63 -15.11 24.72
CA THR A 116 -14.65 -14.71 26.15
C THR A 116 -15.93 -15.15 26.84
N ARG A 117 -15.90 -15.26 28.18
CA ARG A 117 -17.05 -15.67 28.98
C ARG A 117 -18.25 -14.75 28.72
N PHE A 118 -19.39 -15.34 28.39
CA PHE A 118 -20.70 -14.67 28.35
C PHE A 118 -21.22 -14.42 29.76
N SER A 119 -21.73 -13.23 30.05
CA SER A 119 -22.44 -12.91 31.28
C SER A 119 -23.48 -11.82 31.03
N LYS A 120 -24.56 -11.83 31.87
CA LYS A 120 -25.59 -10.80 31.82
C LYS A 120 -25.04 -9.39 32.08
N ALA A 121 -24.02 -9.27 32.94
CA ALA A 121 -23.37 -7.99 33.24
C ALA A 121 -22.66 -7.43 32.00
N LYS A 122 -21.86 -8.26 31.28
CA LYS A 122 -21.24 -7.85 30.02
C LYS A 122 -22.27 -7.43 28.98
N MET A 123 -23.40 -8.14 28.90
CA MET A 123 -24.48 -7.81 27.99
C MET A 123 -25.09 -6.44 28.28
N SER A 124 -25.39 -6.16 29.56
CA SER A 124 -25.90 -4.84 29.97
C SER A 124 -24.89 -3.71 29.66
N GLN A 125 -23.61 -3.95 29.94
CA GLN A 125 -22.56 -3.01 29.61
C GLN A 125 -22.44 -2.77 28.09
N ALA A 126 -22.54 -3.83 27.29
CA ALA A 126 -22.51 -3.73 25.83
C ALA A 126 -23.65 -2.86 25.28
N LEU A 127 -24.86 -3.10 25.75
CA LEU A 127 -26.05 -2.30 25.38
C LEU A 127 -25.87 -0.82 25.74
N GLU A 128 -25.31 -0.52 26.90
CA GLU A 128 -25.06 0.87 27.33
C GLU A 128 -23.99 1.53 26.45
N GLN A 129 -22.87 0.85 26.16
CA GLN A 129 -21.83 1.39 25.28
C GLN A 129 -22.32 1.62 23.85
N MET A 130 -23.16 0.72 23.33
CA MET A 130 -23.78 0.90 22.01
C MET A 130 -24.75 2.08 21.99
N LYS A 131 -25.56 2.28 23.07
CA LYS A 131 -26.43 3.46 23.20
C LYS A 131 -25.63 4.76 23.26
N ILE A 132 -24.54 4.78 24.02
CA ILE A 132 -23.63 5.94 24.07
C ILE A 132 -23.09 6.25 22.68
N ALA A 133 -22.57 5.27 21.94
CA ALA A 133 -22.07 5.47 20.59
C ALA A 133 -23.14 5.99 19.61
N LEU A 134 -24.39 5.49 19.73
CA LEU A 134 -25.51 6.00 18.94
C LEU A 134 -25.89 7.43 19.32
N ALA A 135 -25.86 7.76 20.61
CA ALA A 135 -26.16 9.10 21.10
C ALA A 135 -25.09 10.11 20.66
N GLU A 136 -23.79 9.73 20.64
CA GLU A 136 -22.70 10.54 20.10
C GLU A 136 -22.93 10.85 18.61
N ASP A 137 -23.46 9.90 17.83
CA ASP A 137 -23.87 10.11 16.45
C ASP A 137 -25.22 10.82 16.28
N GLY A 138 -25.80 11.29 17.39
CA GLY A 138 -27.05 12.04 17.42
C GLY A 138 -28.32 11.19 17.44
N TYR A 139 -28.23 9.88 17.64
CA TYR A 139 -29.40 8.98 17.68
C TYR A 139 -29.82 8.67 19.13
N HIS A 140 -30.34 9.66 19.86
CA HIS A 140 -30.74 9.53 21.26
C HIS A 140 -32.02 8.67 21.52
N GLU A 141 -32.88 8.54 20.49
CA GLU A 141 -34.09 7.72 20.55
C GLU A 141 -33.90 6.31 19.97
N ALA A 142 -32.61 5.88 19.83
CA ALA A 142 -32.33 4.58 19.28
C ALA A 142 -32.80 3.44 20.18
N ALA A 143 -33.44 2.45 19.57
CA ALA A 143 -33.83 1.21 20.23
C ALA A 143 -32.92 0.07 19.79
N ILE A 144 -32.40 -0.70 20.73
CA ILE A 144 -31.56 -1.87 20.47
C ILE A 144 -32.29 -3.08 21.04
N THR A 145 -32.60 -4.03 20.19
CA THR A 145 -33.10 -5.36 20.56
C THR A 145 -32.03 -6.40 20.28
N TYR A 146 -32.06 -7.53 20.95
CA TYR A 146 -31.08 -8.59 20.72
C TYR A 146 -31.74 -9.97 20.85
N THR A 147 -31.12 -10.92 20.15
CA THR A 147 -31.50 -12.35 20.21
C THR A 147 -30.25 -13.18 20.46
N PHE A 148 -30.45 -14.34 21.08
CA PHE A 148 -29.40 -15.32 21.34
C PHE A 148 -29.66 -16.59 20.56
N ALA A 149 -28.61 -17.10 19.88
CA ALA A 149 -28.55 -18.47 19.40
C ALA A 149 -27.52 -19.23 20.23
N LYS A 150 -28.00 -20.21 20.99
CA LYS A 150 -27.14 -21.01 21.87
C LYS A 150 -26.72 -22.29 21.17
N HIS A 151 -25.42 -22.60 21.25
CA HIS A 151 -24.80 -23.81 20.75
C HIS A 151 -24.22 -24.60 21.93
N PRO A 152 -25.02 -25.41 22.61
CA PRO A 152 -24.60 -26.07 23.87
C PRO A 152 -23.41 -27.03 23.68
N GLN A 153 -23.31 -27.69 22.54
CA GLN A 153 -22.22 -28.62 22.25
C GLN A 153 -20.86 -27.90 22.20
N GLU A 154 -20.83 -26.71 21.60
CA GLU A 154 -19.64 -25.85 21.49
C GLU A 154 -19.49 -24.90 22.69
N GLN A 155 -20.46 -24.89 23.63
CA GLN A 155 -20.57 -23.90 24.71
C GLN A 155 -20.51 -22.45 24.20
N LEU A 156 -21.13 -22.15 23.06
CA LEU A 156 -21.16 -20.84 22.46
C LEU A 156 -22.55 -20.20 22.50
N THR A 157 -22.57 -18.88 22.59
CA THR A 157 -23.77 -18.06 22.44
C THR A 157 -23.50 -16.97 21.41
N ASP A 158 -24.18 -17.06 20.29
CA ASP A 158 -24.19 -16.01 19.29
C ASP A 158 -25.15 -14.90 19.66
N ILE A 159 -24.81 -13.66 19.40
CA ILE A 159 -25.55 -12.48 19.81
C ILE A 159 -25.84 -11.64 18.57
N ALA A 160 -27.12 -11.52 18.23
CA ALA A 160 -27.52 -10.64 17.12
C ALA A 160 -28.27 -9.42 17.67
N PHE A 161 -27.67 -8.24 17.43
CA PHE A 161 -28.30 -6.95 17.76
C PHE A 161 -29.07 -6.42 16.56
N ARG A 162 -30.25 -5.94 16.77
CA ARG A 162 -31.04 -5.18 15.81
C ARG A 162 -31.23 -3.76 16.32
N VAL A 163 -30.72 -2.79 15.54
CA VAL A 163 -30.75 -1.38 15.88
C VAL A 163 -31.80 -0.66 15.06
N VAL A 164 -32.65 0.10 15.72
CA VAL A 164 -33.56 1.07 15.09
C VAL A 164 -33.04 2.45 15.48
N SER A 165 -32.26 3.09 14.63
CA SER A 165 -31.56 4.34 14.95
C SER A 165 -32.48 5.52 15.31
N GLY A 166 -33.75 5.50 14.84
CA GLY A 166 -34.66 6.63 15.06
C GLY A 166 -34.24 7.90 14.27
N PRO A 167 -34.78 9.06 14.63
CA PRO A 167 -34.44 10.33 14.04
C PRO A 167 -33.10 10.85 14.59
N GLN A 168 -32.26 11.37 13.71
CA GLN A 168 -31.02 11.99 14.11
C GLN A 168 -31.26 13.40 14.67
N ALA A 169 -30.67 13.70 15.83
CA ALA A 169 -30.72 15.00 16.48
C ALA A 169 -30.19 16.11 15.57
N ARG A 170 -30.75 17.29 15.74
CA ARG A 170 -30.33 18.51 15.04
C ARG A 170 -29.85 19.54 16.04
N VAL A 171 -28.93 20.41 15.63
CA VAL A 171 -28.46 21.53 16.44
C VAL A 171 -29.65 22.43 16.82
N GLY A 172 -29.85 22.61 18.13
CA GLY A 172 -30.84 23.47 18.74
C GLY A 172 -30.26 24.82 19.18
N ASN A 173 -30.42 25.13 20.48
CA ASN A 173 -29.87 26.35 21.05
C ASN A 173 -28.38 26.20 21.32
N VAL A 174 -27.63 27.26 21.05
CA VAL A 174 -26.21 27.37 21.36
C VAL A 174 -26.01 28.61 22.20
N SER A 175 -25.45 28.46 23.39
CA SER A 175 -25.03 29.56 24.26
C SER A 175 -23.53 29.45 24.53
N VAL A 176 -22.92 30.58 24.76
CA VAL A 176 -21.51 30.68 25.11
C VAL A 176 -21.33 31.72 26.21
N ASP A 177 -20.66 31.34 27.28
CA ASP A 177 -20.35 32.20 28.43
C ASP A 177 -18.83 32.53 28.44
N GLY A 178 -18.44 33.52 29.19
CA GLY A 178 -17.06 33.96 29.36
C GLY A 178 -16.62 35.14 28.50
N ASP A 179 -15.32 35.35 28.36
CA ASP A 179 -14.75 36.41 27.51
C ASP A 179 -14.58 35.91 26.06
N VAL A 180 -15.67 35.82 25.33
CA VAL A 180 -15.74 35.24 23.99
C VAL A 180 -15.06 36.08 22.91
N GLY A 181 -15.09 37.44 23.05
CA GLY A 181 -14.49 38.35 22.06
C GLY A 181 -15.11 38.35 20.66
N MET A 182 -16.26 37.68 20.48
CA MET A 182 -17.03 37.69 19.22
C MET A 182 -18.52 37.57 19.52
N SER A 183 -19.37 37.94 18.55
CA SER A 183 -20.83 37.80 18.69
C SER A 183 -21.22 36.31 18.65
N LEU A 184 -22.38 35.96 19.25
CA LEU A 184 -22.94 34.65 19.24
C LEU A 184 -23.16 34.10 17.81
N GLU A 185 -23.53 34.98 16.88
CA GLU A 185 -23.70 34.61 15.46
C GLU A 185 -22.38 34.23 14.81
N SER A 186 -21.32 35.01 15.04
CA SER A 186 -19.97 34.72 14.58
C SER A 186 -19.44 33.42 15.20
N PHE A 187 -19.68 33.21 16.51
CA PHE A 187 -19.32 31.99 17.20
C PHE A 187 -19.98 30.76 16.53
N ARG A 188 -21.30 30.82 16.30
CA ARG A 188 -22.06 29.74 15.61
C ARG A 188 -21.53 29.47 14.19
N HIS A 189 -21.12 30.51 13.49
CA HIS A 189 -20.57 30.42 12.16
C HIS A 189 -19.25 29.64 12.17
N HIS A 190 -18.29 30.03 13.02
CA HIS A 190 -16.98 29.38 13.13
C HIS A 190 -17.09 27.98 13.74
N ALA A 191 -17.96 27.77 14.73
CA ALA A 191 -18.28 26.47 15.29
C ALA A 191 -19.04 25.54 14.30
N ARG A 192 -19.51 26.06 13.17
CA ARG A 192 -20.35 25.33 12.20
C ARG A 192 -21.64 24.76 12.81
N LEU A 193 -22.15 25.37 13.89
CA LEU A 193 -23.36 24.99 14.60
C LEU A 193 -24.58 25.74 14.08
N LYS A 194 -24.88 25.63 12.78
CA LYS A 194 -26.07 26.23 12.18
C LYS A 194 -27.32 25.51 12.69
N PRO A 195 -28.41 26.23 13.03
CA PRO A 195 -29.67 25.60 13.39
C PRO A 195 -30.12 24.55 12.37
N LYS A 196 -30.70 23.45 12.85
CA LYS A 196 -31.19 22.32 12.04
C LYS A 196 -30.10 21.45 11.38
N THR A 197 -28.80 21.72 11.57
CA THR A 197 -27.73 20.81 11.11
C THR A 197 -27.79 19.50 11.89
N LYS A 198 -27.50 18.37 11.24
CA LYS A 198 -27.47 17.06 11.89
C LYS A 198 -26.28 16.95 12.84
N VAL A 199 -26.50 16.38 14.01
CA VAL A 199 -25.48 16.11 15.01
C VAL A 199 -24.83 14.76 14.74
N ASN A 200 -23.53 14.67 14.88
CA ASN A 200 -22.74 13.42 14.84
C ASN A 200 -21.57 13.54 15.83
N GLN A 201 -20.83 12.44 16.00
CA GLN A 201 -19.69 12.32 16.91
C GLN A 201 -18.67 13.48 16.76
N ASP A 202 -18.41 13.93 15.54
CA ASP A 202 -17.45 15.02 15.28
C ASP A 202 -18.02 16.43 15.51
N THR A 203 -19.31 16.58 15.82
CA THR A 203 -19.95 17.91 15.85
C THR A 203 -19.29 18.82 16.87
N VAL A 204 -19.05 18.29 18.08
CA VAL A 204 -18.41 19.07 19.16
C VAL A 204 -16.93 19.35 18.82
N SER A 205 -16.18 18.32 18.42
CA SER A 205 -14.76 18.49 18.07
C SER A 205 -14.55 19.48 16.92
N ARG A 206 -15.42 19.44 15.91
CA ARG A 206 -15.40 20.41 14.80
C ARG A 206 -15.75 21.82 15.26
N ALA A 207 -16.68 21.93 16.21
CA ALA A 207 -17.06 23.23 16.78
C ALA A 207 -15.91 23.85 17.56
N LEU A 208 -15.29 23.09 18.47
CA LEU A 208 -14.15 23.54 19.27
C LEU A 208 -12.98 23.92 18.35
N ASN A 209 -12.61 23.05 17.41
CA ASN A 209 -11.51 23.31 16.47
C ASN A 209 -11.80 24.49 15.53
N GLY A 210 -13.04 24.68 15.11
CA GLY A 210 -13.43 25.80 14.26
C GLY A 210 -13.27 27.15 14.94
N VAL A 211 -13.70 27.27 16.20
CA VAL A 211 -13.57 28.50 16.99
C VAL A 211 -12.11 28.74 17.41
N LEU A 212 -11.38 27.69 17.82
CA LEU A 212 -9.95 27.80 18.13
C LEU A 212 -9.14 28.26 16.91
N LYS A 213 -9.49 27.76 15.72
CA LYS A 213 -8.87 28.20 14.47
C LYS A 213 -9.07 29.71 14.24
N GLU A 214 -10.26 30.23 14.51
CA GLU A 214 -10.54 31.66 14.40
C GLU A 214 -9.72 32.49 15.41
N TYR A 215 -9.67 32.05 16.68
CA TYR A 215 -8.84 32.71 17.68
C TYR A 215 -7.36 32.70 17.29
N ARG A 216 -6.84 31.58 16.76
CA ARG A 216 -5.46 31.48 16.25
C ARG A 216 -5.20 32.44 15.08
N GLN A 217 -6.16 32.62 14.18
CA GLN A 217 -6.05 33.61 13.09
C GLN A 217 -5.95 35.03 13.65
N GLN A 218 -6.63 35.31 14.78
CA GLN A 218 -6.53 36.57 15.52
C GLN A 218 -5.28 36.65 16.41
N LYS A 219 -4.34 35.71 16.28
CA LYS A 219 -3.12 35.59 17.10
C LYS A 219 -3.37 35.34 18.60
N ARG A 220 -4.50 34.78 18.96
CA ARG A 220 -4.89 34.42 20.33
C ARG A 220 -4.57 32.95 20.56
N LEU A 221 -3.29 32.63 20.85
CA LEU A 221 -2.80 31.29 21.00
C LEU A 221 -3.15 30.66 22.35
N GLU A 222 -3.47 31.45 23.36
CA GLU A 222 -3.90 31.00 24.70
C GLU A 222 -5.44 30.96 24.82
N ALA A 223 -6.16 30.95 23.69
CA ALA A 223 -7.61 30.91 23.73
C ALA A 223 -8.06 29.50 24.15
N GLU A 224 -8.98 29.46 25.09
CA GLU A 224 -9.61 28.22 25.54
C GLU A 224 -11.09 28.20 25.18
N ILE A 225 -11.55 27.02 24.78
CA ILE A 225 -12.98 26.75 24.63
C ILE A 225 -13.30 25.34 25.15
N LYS A 226 -14.34 25.25 25.96
CA LYS A 226 -14.80 24.01 26.55
C LYS A 226 -16.32 23.85 26.32
N LEU A 227 -16.76 22.63 26.14
CA LEU A 227 -18.16 22.29 26.21
C LEU A 227 -18.52 22.08 27.68
N ASP A 228 -19.39 22.92 28.23
CA ASP A 228 -19.83 22.78 29.62
C ASP A 228 -20.94 21.74 29.76
N SER A 229 -21.92 21.79 28.87
CA SER A 229 -23.03 20.85 28.87
C SER A 229 -23.68 20.75 27.50
N GLN A 230 -24.28 19.61 27.28
CA GLN A 230 -25.17 19.35 26.15
C GLN A 230 -26.45 18.72 26.65
N SER A 231 -27.59 19.08 26.09
CA SER A 231 -28.87 18.54 26.46
C SER A 231 -29.73 18.21 25.26
N TYR A 232 -30.35 17.02 25.29
CA TYR A 232 -31.23 16.57 24.22
C TYR A 232 -32.68 16.75 24.59
N ALA A 233 -33.46 17.49 23.83
CA ALA A 233 -34.89 17.65 23.99
C ALA A 233 -35.57 17.88 22.63
N ALA A 234 -36.72 17.29 22.42
CA ALA A 234 -37.56 17.50 21.22
C ALA A 234 -36.76 17.34 19.90
N ARG A 235 -35.90 16.33 19.81
CA ARG A 235 -35.03 16.02 18.66
C ARG A 235 -34.00 17.12 18.33
N LYS A 236 -33.70 17.97 19.31
CA LYS A 236 -32.67 19.00 19.22
C LYS A 236 -31.61 18.76 20.28
N MET A 237 -30.38 19.07 19.94
CA MET A 237 -29.24 19.08 20.84
C MET A 237 -28.85 20.54 21.13
N ASP A 238 -29.04 20.95 22.34
CA ASP A 238 -28.62 22.27 22.82
C ASP A 238 -27.21 22.16 23.41
N TYR A 239 -26.39 23.16 23.14
CA TYR A 239 -24.99 23.20 23.56
C TYR A 239 -24.71 24.44 24.37
N LYS A 240 -24.02 24.27 25.50
CA LYS A 240 -23.49 25.36 26.28
C LYS A 240 -21.97 25.27 26.31
N PHE A 241 -21.29 26.34 25.87
CA PHE A 241 -19.86 26.45 25.84
C PHE A 241 -19.39 27.53 26.81
N THR A 242 -18.16 27.38 27.31
CA THR A 242 -17.41 28.45 27.94
C THR A 242 -16.19 28.73 27.07
N ALA A 243 -15.99 30.00 26.72
CA ALA A 243 -14.87 30.43 25.90
C ALA A 243 -14.13 31.61 26.55
N ASN A 244 -12.82 31.53 26.50
CA ASN A 244 -11.91 32.63 26.87
C ASN A 244 -11.02 32.89 25.66
N LYS A 245 -11.12 34.08 25.10
CA LYS A 245 -10.31 34.46 23.91
C LYS A 245 -8.83 34.58 24.20
N GLY A 246 -8.41 34.67 25.48
CA GLY A 246 -7.02 34.89 25.87
C GLY A 246 -6.39 36.19 25.33
N PRO A 247 -5.13 36.44 25.64
CA PRO A 247 -4.38 37.57 25.11
C PRO A 247 -4.02 37.40 23.64
N ILE A 248 -3.70 38.50 22.96
CA ILE A 248 -3.03 38.46 21.66
C ILE A 248 -1.55 38.16 21.89
N VAL A 249 -1.08 37.07 21.31
CA VAL A 249 0.32 36.65 21.40
C VAL A 249 1.09 37.12 20.17
N ARG A 250 2.09 37.95 20.39
CA ARG A 250 3.03 38.40 19.36
C ARG A 250 4.36 37.70 19.54
N VAL A 251 4.75 36.94 18.55
CA VAL A 251 6.06 36.27 18.52
C VAL A 251 7.00 37.09 17.65
N LEU A 252 8.13 37.49 18.22
CA LEU A 252 9.18 38.22 17.54
C LEU A 252 10.49 37.45 17.65
N VAL A 253 11.24 37.38 16.56
CA VAL A 253 12.61 36.85 16.53
C VAL A 253 13.52 38.06 16.31
N GLN A 254 14.38 38.33 17.29
CA GLN A 254 15.32 39.47 17.30
C GLN A 254 16.75 38.97 17.12
N GLY A 255 17.58 39.77 16.48
CA GLY A 255 19.01 39.46 16.25
C GLY A 255 19.29 38.68 14.97
N ALA A 256 18.27 38.08 14.33
CA ALA A 256 18.41 37.45 13.03
C ALA A 256 17.12 37.61 12.20
N PRO A 257 17.22 37.89 10.89
CA PRO A 257 16.06 38.05 10.03
C PRO A 257 15.41 36.70 9.76
N LEU A 258 14.07 36.57 10.01
CA LEU A 258 13.30 35.39 9.74
C LEU A 258 11.91 35.76 9.22
N GLU A 259 11.48 35.12 8.14
CA GLU A 259 10.16 35.32 7.55
C GLU A 259 9.04 34.79 8.46
N SER A 260 7.90 35.49 8.54
CA SER A 260 6.76 35.15 9.40
C SER A 260 6.26 33.72 9.21
N GLU A 261 6.25 33.20 7.98
CA GLU A 261 5.82 31.84 7.71
C GLU A 261 6.81 30.78 8.24
N ARG A 262 8.10 31.12 8.27
CA ARG A 262 9.13 30.26 8.85
C ARG A 262 9.10 30.27 10.37
N ILE A 263 8.80 31.44 10.98
CA ILE A 263 8.56 31.56 12.42
C ILE A 263 7.43 30.61 12.84
N LYS A 264 6.31 30.63 12.12
CA LYS A 264 5.17 29.76 12.42
C LYS A 264 5.51 28.26 12.33
N ARG A 265 6.42 27.88 11.43
CA ARG A 265 6.85 26.47 11.27
C ARG A 265 7.84 26.03 12.34
N LEU A 266 8.72 26.91 12.78
CA LEU A 266 9.79 26.57 13.71
C LEU A 266 9.36 26.63 15.19
N ILE A 267 8.35 27.45 15.50
CA ILE A 267 7.92 27.63 16.88
C ILE A 267 6.62 26.85 17.11
N PRO A 268 6.67 25.78 17.94
CA PRO A 268 5.55 24.85 18.09
C PRO A 268 4.25 25.43 18.62
N ILE A 269 4.29 26.54 19.36
CA ILE A 269 3.11 27.20 19.90
C ILE A 269 2.06 27.58 18.84
N PHE A 270 2.49 27.76 17.58
CA PHE A 270 1.55 28.02 16.47
C PHE A 270 0.82 26.75 16.00
N GLU A 271 1.46 25.58 16.16
CA GLU A 271 0.92 24.28 15.77
C GLU A 271 -0.01 23.75 16.88
N GLU A 272 0.49 23.74 18.12
CA GLU A 272 -0.24 23.23 19.28
C GLU A 272 -1.34 24.22 19.76
N GLY A 273 -1.10 25.52 19.58
CA GLY A 273 -2.07 26.55 19.92
C GLY A 273 -2.19 26.77 21.42
N THR A 274 -1.13 26.55 22.17
CA THR A 274 -0.96 26.89 23.58
C THR A 274 0.42 27.49 23.78
N VAL A 275 0.59 28.27 24.85
CA VAL A 275 1.89 28.86 25.24
C VAL A 275 2.27 28.28 26.58
N ASP A 276 3.29 27.45 26.60
CA ASP A 276 3.94 26.90 27.78
C ASP A 276 5.44 26.89 27.61
N ASP A 277 6.16 26.80 28.72
CA ASP A 277 7.63 26.85 28.74
C ASP A 277 8.30 25.73 27.98
N ASP A 278 7.67 24.53 27.92
CA ASP A 278 8.23 23.38 27.21
C ASP A 278 8.18 23.62 25.69
N LEU A 279 7.07 24.15 25.17
CA LEU A 279 6.93 24.52 23.77
C LEU A 279 7.83 25.71 23.38
N LEU A 280 8.04 26.66 24.29
CA LEU A 280 8.97 27.77 24.05
C LEU A 280 10.42 27.27 24.02
N ASN A 281 10.79 26.36 24.93
CA ASN A 281 12.11 25.70 24.93
C ASN A 281 12.33 24.84 23.69
N GLU A 282 11.29 24.15 23.21
CA GLU A 282 11.35 23.46 21.93
C GLU A 282 11.50 24.45 20.76
N GLY A 283 10.84 25.60 20.82
CA GLY A 283 11.04 26.70 19.89
C GLY A 283 12.49 27.18 19.85
N ASN A 284 13.12 27.35 21.01
CA ASN A 284 14.56 27.68 21.10
C ASN A 284 15.42 26.59 20.40
N ARG A 285 15.11 25.29 20.63
CA ARG A 285 15.85 24.18 19.99
C ARG A 285 15.69 24.21 18.48
N ARG A 286 14.46 24.30 17.96
CA ARG A 286 14.19 24.33 16.51
C ARG A 286 14.79 25.55 15.82
N LEU A 287 14.76 26.71 16.44
CA LEU A 287 15.42 27.91 15.93
C LEU A 287 16.96 27.72 15.90
N ARG A 288 17.54 27.18 16.98
CA ARG A 288 18.97 26.85 17.03
C ARG A 288 19.36 25.87 15.91
N ASP A 289 18.66 24.75 15.78
CA ASP A 289 18.93 23.74 14.76
C ASP A 289 18.81 24.33 13.34
N TYR A 290 17.81 25.20 13.12
CA TYR A 290 17.65 25.92 11.86
C TYR A 290 18.85 26.79 11.53
N TYR A 291 19.31 27.64 12.47
CA TYR A 291 20.46 28.50 12.21
C TYR A 291 21.77 27.71 12.14
N GLN A 292 21.90 26.60 12.87
CA GLN A 292 23.03 25.67 12.70
C GLN A 292 23.04 25.06 11.30
N SER A 293 21.91 24.70 10.71
CA SER A 293 21.86 24.24 9.33
C SER A 293 22.27 25.31 8.31
N LEU A 294 22.21 26.58 8.66
CA LEU A 294 22.72 27.69 7.85
C LEU A 294 24.21 28.00 8.08
N GLY A 295 24.87 27.25 8.96
CA GLY A 295 26.30 27.39 9.29
C GLY A 295 26.61 28.27 10.51
N TYR A 296 25.62 28.68 11.29
CA TYR A 296 25.82 29.43 12.54
C TYR A 296 25.89 28.48 13.74
N PHE A 297 26.99 27.76 13.89
CA PHE A 297 27.08 26.66 14.85
C PHE A 297 27.11 27.10 16.31
N ASP A 298 27.58 28.32 16.60
CA ASP A 298 27.64 28.90 17.94
C ASP A 298 26.39 29.68 18.32
N VAL A 299 25.30 29.55 17.55
CA VAL A 299 24.06 30.31 17.76
C VAL A 299 23.47 30.01 19.13
N LYS A 300 23.14 31.04 19.86
CA LYS A 300 22.39 31.00 21.11
C LYS A 300 21.00 31.57 20.89
N VAL A 301 20.02 30.86 21.40
CA VAL A 301 18.61 31.26 21.31
C VAL A 301 18.00 31.17 22.70
N GLU A 302 17.47 32.27 23.16
CA GLU A 302 16.75 32.39 24.42
C GLU A 302 15.42 33.06 24.18
N HIS A 303 14.40 32.77 24.98
CA HIS A 303 13.12 33.45 24.88
C HIS A 303 12.79 34.24 26.14
N HIS A 304 12.05 35.33 25.98
CA HIS A 304 11.52 36.13 27.05
C HIS A 304 10.07 36.47 26.78
N GLN A 305 9.21 36.27 27.78
CA GLN A 305 7.80 36.66 27.72
C GLN A 305 7.57 37.98 28.48
N GLN A 306 6.88 38.92 27.87
CA GLN A 306 6.58 40.21 28.44
C GLN A 306 5.13 40.63 28.17
N ASN A 307 4.43 41.08 29.19
CA ASN A 307 3.13 41.70 29.06
C ASN A 307 3.32 43.14 28.54
N VAL A 308 2.89 43.43 27.32
CA VAL A 308 3.05 44.73 26.66
C VAL A 308 1.91 45.68 27.04
N LYS A 309 0.69 45.17 27.04
CA LYS A 309 -0.55 45.87 27.40
C LYS A 309 -1.55 44.85 28.00
N PRO A 310 -2.58 45.34 28.72
CA PRO A 310 -3.67 44.47 29.12
C PRO A 310 -4.24 43.72 27.90
N GLY A 311 -4.17 42.40 27.92
CA GLY A 311 -4.64 41.54 26.82
C GLY A 311 -3.68 41.34 25.64
N GLU A 312 -2.39 41.73 25.75
CA GLU A 312 -1.35 41.53 24.75
C GLU A 312 -0.04 41.04 25.38
N VAL A 313 0.46 39.91 24.93
CA VAL A 313 1.70 39.27 25.36
C VAL A 313 2.68 39.22 24.20
N ALA A 314 3.91 39.68 24.41
CA ALA A 314 5.00 39.52 23.46
C ALA A 314 5.96 38.38 23.91
N ILE A 315 6.25 37.48 23.02
CA ILE A 315 7.27 36.45 23.20
C ILE A 315 8.42 36.79 22.26
N ASN A 316 9.54 37.20 22.84
CA ASN A 316 10.73 37.62 22.12
C ASN A 316 11.77 36.51 22.15
N PHE A 317 12.07 35.92 20.99
CA PHE A 317 13.20 35.02 20.83
C PHE A 317 14.44 35.83 20.46
N LEU A 318 15.42 35.87 21.34
CA LEU A 318 16.69 36.55 21.14
C LEU A 318 17.68 35.59 20.53
N VAL A 319 18.08 35.86 19.30
CA VAL A 319 19.02 35.03 18.53
C VAL A 319 20.36 35.74 18.43
N GLN A 320 21.38 35.14 18.97
CA GLN A 320 22.78 35.57 18.82
C GLN A 320 23.45 34.59 17.85
N LEU A 321 23.59 34.97 16.59
CA LEU A 321 24.02 34.08 15.51
C LEU A 321 25.47 33.58 15.68
N GLY A 322 26.36 34.39 16.21
CA GLY A 322 27.80 34.10 16.15
C GLY A 322 28.38 34.24 14.73
N THR A 323 29.52 33.64 14.48
CA THR A 323 30.15 33.64 13.17
C THR A 323 29.65 32.51 12.30
N ARG A 324 29.39 32.80 11.02
CA ARG A 324 29.00 31.77 10.05
C ARG A 324 30.23 30.98 9.61
N ARG A 325 30.16 29.65 9.73
CA ARG A 325 31.25 28.72 9.38
C ARG A 325 30.70 27.57 8.54
N ARG A 326 31.62 26.77 8.00
CA ARG A 326 31.32 25.49 7.34
C ARG A 326 31.86 24.35 8.19
N VAL A 327 31.27 23.19 8.11
CA VAL A 327 31.89 21.98 8.63
C VAL A 327 32.98 21.59 7.64
N GLU A 328 34.25 21.77 8.02
CA GLU A 328 35.40 21.48 7.18
C GLU A 328 35.80 20.03 7.25
N SER A 329 35.76 19.42 8.42
CA SER A 329 36.09 18.02 8.62
C SER A 329 35.28 17.40 9.75
N VAL A 330 34.92 16.16 9.54
CA VAL A 330 34.35 15.29 10.57
C VAL A 330 35.26 14.07 10.61
N THR A 331 35.81 13.76 11.80
CA THR A 331 36.76 12.69 11.94
C THR A 331 36.48 11.90 13.22
N VAL A 332 36.86 10.65 13.24
CA VAL A 332 36.88 9.79 14.43
C VAL A 332 38.31 9.63 14.89
N ALA A 333 38.54 9.53 16.20
CA ALA A 333 39.85 9.36 16.81
C ALA A 333 39.78 8.36 17.97
N GLY A 334 40.87 7.59 18.18
CA GLY A 334 40.87 6.54 19.20
C GLY A 334 40.23 5.22 18.76
N ASN A 335 39.89 5.13 17.50
CA ASN A 335 39.39 3.89 16.87
C ASN A 335 40.57 3.00 16.48
N HIS A 336 40.68 1.82 17.08
CA HIS A 336 41.70 0.83 16.77
C HIS A 336 41.12 -0.40 16.08
N TYR A 337 39.86 -0.73 16.38
CA TYR A 337 39.19 -1.91 15.85
C TYR A 337 38.53 -1.67 14.50
N PHE A 338 37.84 -0.56 14.32
CA PHE A 338 37.22 -0.19 13.04
C PHE A 338 38.05 0.84 12.29
N ASP A 339 38.06 0.75 10.94
CA ASP A 339 38.61 1.80 10.08
C ASP A 339 37.80 3.10 10.22
N ALA A 340 38.50 4.23 10.21
CA ALA A 340 37.85 5.55 10.28
C ALA A 340 36.80 5.75 9.21
N SER A 341 37.06 5.32 7.97
CA SER A 341 36.13 5.43 6.85
C SER A 341 34.82 4.67 7.07
N THR A 342 34.88 3.52 7.73
CA THR A 342 33.66 2.73 8.08
C THR A 342 32.81 3.45 9.12
N LEU A 343 33.43 4.03 10.14
CA LEU A 343 32.74 4.78 11.18
C LEU A 343 32.20 6.11 10.67
N GLU A 344 32.98 6.84 9.87
CA GLU A 344 32.56 8.08 9.22
C GLU A 344 31.34 7.88 8.31
N GLY A 345 31.24 6.73 7.63
CA GLY A 345 30.09 6.35 6.82
C GLY A 345 28.76 6.18 7.61
N LEU A 346 28.83 6.03 8.93
CA LEU A 346 27.66 5.94 9.82
C LEU A 346 27.18 7.31 10.33
N LEU A 347 28.00 8.36 10.15
CA LEU A 347 27.72 9.67 10.70
C LEU A 347 26.71 10.45 9.85
N SER A 348 25.78 11.09 10.53
CA SER A 348 24.84 12.06 9.93
C SER A 348 25.44 13.46 9.89
N VAL A 349 26.33 13.78 10.82
CA VAL A 349 27.16 14.98 10.77
C VAL A 349 28.22 14.79 9.68
N HIS A 350 28.25 15.69 8.69
CA HIS A 350 29.20 15.59 7.58
C HIS A 350 29.78 16.93 7.17
N ALA A 351 30.96 16.90 6.58
CA ALA A 351 31.63 18.06 6.01
C ALA A 351 30.86 18.63 4.83
N SER A 352 31.15 19.89 4.50
CA SER A 352 30.57 20.60 3.34
C SER A 352 30.86 19.85 2.04
N ASN A 353 29.84 19.77 1.16
CA ASN A 353 29.90 19.10 -0.14
C ASN A 353 29.12 19.89 -1.20
N VAL A 354 29.04 19.36 -2.43
CA VAL A 354 28.38 20.04 -3.56
C VAL A 354 26.86 20.24 -3.32
N THR A 355 26.23 19.30 -2.63
CA THR A 355 24.78 19.35 -2.34
C THR A 355 24.47 20.13 -1.06
N ASP A 356 25.37 20.11 -0.09
CA ASP A 356 25.27 20.84 1.17
C ASP A 356 26.53 21.70 1.42
N ARG A 357 26.43 22.96 1.04
CA ARG A 357 27.56 23.90 1.06
C ARG A 357 28.09 24.27 2.45
N ASN A 358 27.28 24.06 3.49
CA ASN A 358 27.69 24.35 4.87
C ASN A 358 28.09 23.08 5.64
N GLY A 359 27.78 21.89 5.12
CA GLY A 359 27.80 20.66 5.85
C GLY A 359 26.62 20.55 6.85
N ALA A 360 26.41 19.39 7.44
CA ALA A 360 25.36 19.15 8.41
C ALA A 360 25.92 19.07 9.82
N TYR A 361 25.43 19.91 10.72
CA TYR A 361 25.78 19.88 12.15
C TYR A 361 24.64 20.48 12.97
N ASN A 362 24.15 19.73 13.93
CA ASN A 362 23.35 20.20 15.06
C ASN A 362 23.46 19.19 16.24
N GLN A 363 23.00 19.60 17.42
CA GLN A 363 23.09 18.77 18.62
C GLN A 363 22.36 17.42 18.51
N ALA A 364 21.22 17.41 17.80
CA ALA A 364 20.44 16.19 17.61
C ALA A 364 21.18 15.18 16.72
N LEU A 365 21.81 15.64 15.64
CA LEU A 365 22.64 14.78 14.76
C LEU A 365 23.84 14.24 15.52
N VAL A 366 24.53 15.08 16.30
CA VAL A 366 25.67 14.61 17.13
C VAL A 366 25.24 13.54 18.11
N SER A 367 24.11 13.69 18.79
CA SER A 367 23.59 12.68 19.73
C SER A 367 23.20 11.39 19.01
N ALA A 368 22.62 11.48 17.82
CA ALA A 368 22.28 10.32 17.00
C ALA A 368 23.55 9.58 16.54
N ASP A 369 24.57 10.31 16.11
CA ASP A 369 25.85 9.73 15.70
C ASP A 369 26.55 9.02 16.86
N VAL A 370 26.60 9.62 18.05
CA VAL A 370 27.12 8.98 19.26
C VAL A 370 26.39 7.68 19.53
N GLY A 371 25.05 7.67 19.47
CA GLY A 371 24.24 6.46 19.65
C GLY A 371 24.53 5.39 18.58
N ALA A 372 24.68 5.78 17.32
CA ALA A 372 24.99 4.86 16.22
C ALA A 372 26.38 4.24 16.37
N LEU A 373 27.38 5.04 16.71
CA LEU A 373 28.74 4.56 16.97
C LEU A 373 28.76 3.64 18.20
N GLN A 374 28.12 4.01 19.32
CA GLN A 374 28.03 3.16 20.52
C GLN A 374 27.38 1.82 20.19
N ALA A 375 26.24 1.82 19.52
CA ALA A 375 25.59 0.58 19.12
C ALA A 375 26.49 -0.30 18.23
N THR A 376 27.25 0.31 17.32
CA THR A 376 28.20 -0.41 16.44
C THR A 376 29.28 -1.07 17.24
N TYR A 377 29.93 -0.38 18.18
CA TYR A 377 30.94 -0.94 19.04
C TYR A 377 30.39 -1.99 19.99
N GLN A 378 29.24 -1.74 20.64
CA GLN A 378 28.61 -2.68 21.55
C GLN A 378 28.26 -4.00 20.85
N ASN A 379 27.74 -3.93 19.61
CA ASN A 379 27.45 -5.13 18.83
C ASN A 379 28.69 -5.88 18.34
N ASN A 380 29.88 -5.33 18.57
CA ASN A 380 31.17 -5.95 18.28
C ASN A 380 32.01 -6.22 19.56
N GLY A 381 31.34 -6.35 20.68
CA GLY A 381 31.92 -6.80 21.95
C GLY A 381 32.51 -5.69 22.83
N PHE A 382 32.38 -4.44 22.48
CA PHE A 382 32.88 -3.34 23.31
C PHE A 382 31.77 -2.78 24.21
N SER A 383 31.37 -3.53 25.21
CA SER A 383 30.22 -3.17 26.07
C SER A 383 30.42 -1.85 26.84
N LYS A 384 31.68 -1.48 27.15
CA LYS A 384 32.05 -0.31 27.95
C LYS A 384 32.56 0.87 27.11
N VAL A 385 32.34 0.86 25.80
CA VAL A 385 32.77 1.94 24.89
C VAL A 385 32.23 3.31 25.33
N LYS A 386 33.09 4.31 25.29
CA LYS A 386 32.70 5.72 25.55
C LYS A 386 33.02 6.57 24.33
N ILE A 387 32.06 7.40 23.90
CA ILE A 387 32.23 8.28 22.76
C ILE A 387 31.92 9.70 23.17
N THR A 388 32.92 10.57 23.02
CA THR A 388 32.82 11.98 23.39
C THR A 388 33.01 12.87 22.18
N PRO A 389 31.95 13.57 21.71
CA PRO A 389 32.09 14.50 20.59
C PRO A 389 32.82 15.77 21.04
N GLN A 390 33.77 16.23 20.22
CA GLN A 390 34.54 17.45 20.46
C GLN A 390 34.42 18.34 19.22
N THR A 391 34.20 19.63 19.42
CA THR A 391 34.14 20.63 18.35
C THR A 391 35.23 21.67 18.56
N SER A 392 35.96 22.02 17.52
CA SER A 392 36.98 23.07 17.55
C SER A 392 36.86 23.98 16.32
N PRO A 393 37.02 25.32 16.47
CA PRO A 393 37.13 26.21 15.33
C PRO A 393 38.45 25.95 14.58
N MET A 394 38.40 25.93 13.24
CA MET A 394 39.61 25.98 12.43
C MET A 394 39.91 27.42 12.04
N GLU A 395 41.15 27.86 12.28
CA GLU A 395 41.63 29.15 11.80
C GLU A 395 42.08 29.01 10.34
N ALA A 396 41.71 29.97 9.47
CA ALA A 396 42.27 30.01 8.13
C ALA A 396 43.76 30.18 8.20
N PRO A 397 44.57 29.53 7.31
CA PRO A 397 46.00 29.86 7.19
C PRO A 397 46.13 31.37 6.90
N GLY A 398 46.72 32.09 7.84
CA GLY A 398 46.80 33.54 7.75
C GLY A 398 47.53 34.01 6.50
N ASP A 399 46.81 34.68 5.63
CA ASP A 399 47.43 35.55 4.64
C ASP A 399 48.06 36.75 5.42
N ALA A 400 49.38 36.93 5.27
CA ALA A 400 50.19 37.89 6.03
C ALA A 400 49.77 39.37 5.88
N GLN A 401 48.65 39.66 5.23
CA GLN A 401 48.16 41.03 4.95
C GLN A 401 46.86 41.40 5.69
N HIS A 402 46.17 40.47 6.40
CA HIS A 402 44.94 40.78 7.14
C HIS A 402 45.11 40.50 8.61
N GLN A 403 45.14 41.55 9.44
CA GLN A 403 45.43 41.51 10.89
C GLN A 403 44.35 40.87 11.81
N HIS A 404 43.31 40.20 11.28
CA HIS A 404 42.35 39.44 12.06
C HIS A 404 42.04 38.08 11.44
N PRO A 405 42.45 36.96 12.07
CA PRO A 405 42.08 35.63 11.62
C PRO A 405 40.54 35.48 11.77
N THR A 406 39.86 35.41 10.63
CA THR A 406 38.44 35.01 10.62
C THR A 406 38.36 33.48 10.72
N PRO A 407 37.73 32.93 11.76
CA PRO A 407 37.56 31.48 11.88
C PRO A 407 36.74 30.96 10.68
N SER A 408 37.33 30.14 9.84
CA SER A 408 36.76 29.76 8.56
C SER A 408 35.98 28.43 8.60
N GLY A 409 36.21 27.56 9.58
CA GLY A 409 35.61 26.25 9.62
C GLY A 409 35.33 25.70 11.03
N LEU A 410 34.50 24.64 11.08
CA LEU A 410 34.26 23.81 12.25
C LEU A 410 34.83 22.44 12.00
N LYS A 411 35.66 21.97 12.93
CA LYS A 411 36.15 20.60 12.97
C LYS A 411 35.34 19.84 14.04
N VAL A 412 34.79 18.69 13.68
CA VAL A 412 34.09 17.78 14.60
C VAL A 412 34.91 16.51 14.76
N VAL A 413 35.22 16.13 15.98
CA VAL A 413 36.00 14.91 16.31
C VAL A 413 35.16 14.09 17.27
N TYR A 414 34.89 12.84 16.91
CA TYR A 414 34.34 11.87 17.84
C TYR A 414 35.48 11.10 18.48
N GLN A 415 35.79 11.45 19.75
CA GLN A 415 36.81 10.77 20.51
C GLN A 415 36.24 9.47 21.07
N ILE A 416 36.82 8.35 20.68
CA ILE A 416 36.37 7.00 21.05
C ILE A 416 37.39 6.41 22.06
N ASP A 417 36.86 5.91 23.16
CA ASP A 417 37.54 5.03 24.08
C ASP A 417 36.85 3.68 23.99
N GLU A 418 37.46 2.77 23.22
CA GLU A 418 36.84 1.47 22.87
C GLU A 418 36.65 0.59 24.12
N GLY A 419 37.52 0.72 25.10
CA GLY A 419 37.56 -0.21 26.23
C GLY A 419 38.03 -1.61 25.84
N GLN A 420 37.73 -2.60 26.67
CA GLN A 420 38.12 -3.98 26.44
C GLN A 420 37.05 -4.72 25.62
N GLN A 421 37.47 -5.43 24.55
CA GLN A 421 36.59 -6.26 23.77
C GLN A 421 36.23 -7.55 24.52
N GLN A 422 34.95 -7.85 24.65
CA GLN A 422 34.40 -9.02 25.29
C GLN A 422 33.88 -10.02 24.24
N ARG A 423 34.12 -11.30 24.55
CA ARG A 423 33.62 -12.43 23.76
C ARG A 423 32.68 -13.27 24.60
N VAL A 424 31.82 -14.02 23.91
CA VAL A 424 30.97 -15.02 24.55
C VAL A 424 31.83 -16.14 25.11
N GLY A 425 31.69 -16.44 26.41
CA GLY A 425 32.28 -17.56 27.08
C GLY A 425 31.51 -18.85 26.80
N ASN A 426 30.67 -19.25 27.73
CA ASN A 426 29.75 -20.38 27.54
C ASN A 426 28.32 -19.86 27.25
N VAL A 427 27.58 -20.65 26.49
CA VAL A 427 26.14 -20.43 26.28
C VAL A 427 25.38 -21.60 26.89
N LYS A 428 24.45 -21.32 27.80
CA LYS A 428 23.64 -22.33 28.48
C LYS A 428 22.16 -22.02 28.36
N LEU A 429 21.37 -23.07 28.32
CA LEU A 429 19.92 -23.02 28.45
C LEU A 429 19.51 -23.65 29.76
N ASP A 430 18.57 -23.06 30.46
CA ASP A 430 18.01 -23.55 31.71
C ASP A 430 16.51 -23.49 31.67
N GLY A 431 15.81 -24.54 32.14
CA GLY A 431 14.35 -24.62 32.19
C GLY A 431 13.67 -25.10 30.89
N ASN A 432 14.39 -25.60 29.91
CA ASN A 432 13.85 -26.24 28.69
C ASN A 432 13.48 -27.71 28.93
N GLU A 433 12.32 -27.94 29.55
CA GLU A 433 11.88 -29.30 29.95
C GLU A 433 11.34 -30.14 28.79
N HIS A 434 10.62 -29.49 27.81
CA HIS A 434 9.90 -30.17 26.72
C HIS A 434 10.61 -30.03 25.37
N VAL A 435 11.56 -29.15 25.21
CA VAL A 435 12.28 -28.94 23.96
C VAL A 435 13.75 -29.25 24.14
N ASP A 436 14.27 -30.08 23.25
CA ASP A 436 15.69 -30.51 23.23
C ASP A 436 16.63 -29.30 23.14
N ALA A 437 17.63 -29.26 24.04
CA ALA A 437 18.58 -28.17 24.10
C ALA A 437 19.38 -28.00 22.80
N ASP A 438 19.80 -29.07 22.13
CA ASP A 438 20.55 -29.01 20.88
C ASP A 438 19.76 -28.31 19.77
N LYS A 439 18.42 -28.52 19.71
CA LYS A 439 17.53 -27.86 18.75
C LYS A 439 17.35 -26.38 19.04
N LEU A 440 17.38 -25.98 20.30
CA LEU A 440 17.28 -24.59 20.70
C LEU A 440 18.58 -23.85 20.48
N LEU A 441 19.72 -24.48 20.84
CA LEU A 441 21.06 -23.92 20.60
C LEU A 441 21.31 -23.68 19.11
N ALA A 442 20.84 -24.58 18.24
CA ALA A 442 20.94 -24.40 16.78
C ALA A 442 20.17 -23.18 16.22
N LEU A 443 19.27 -22.57 16.99
CA LEU A 443 18.55 -21.37 16.61
C LEU A 443 19.28 -20.07 16.97
N LEU A 444 20.26 -20.18 17.87
CA LEU A 444 20.98 -19.02 18.40
C LEU A 444 22.01 -18.54 17.39
N ASN A 445 22.15 -17.24 17.30
CA ASN A 445 23.26 -16.59 16.58
C ASN A 445 24.47 -16.39 17.51
N THR A 446 24.25 -16.50 18.82
CA THR A 446 25.31 -16.35 19.85
C THR A 446 25.98 -17.70 20.08
N GLU A 447 27.27 -17.80 19.73
CA GLU A 447 28.09 -18.99 19.91
C GLU A 447 29.31 -18.70 20.80
N PRO A 448 29.81 -19.69 21.53
CA PRO A 448 31.05 -19.52 22.31
C PRO A 448 32.22 -19.05 21.45
N GLY A 449 32.96 -18.05 21.92
CA GLY A 449 34.10 -17.46 21.24
C GLY A 449 33.77 -16.31 20.29
N GLN A 450 32.49 -16.11 19.90
CA GLN A 450 32.05 -14.94 19.14
C GLN A 450 32.12 -13.65 19.95
N LEU A 451 32.07 -12.51 19.27
CA LEU A 451 31.98 -11.21 19.93
C LEU A 451 30.62 -11.05 20.63
N LEU A 452 30.64 -10.55 21.84
CA LEU A 452 29.41 -10.28 22.60
C LEU A 452 28.59 -9.19 21.89
N SER A 453 27.37 -9.51 21.51
CA SER A 453 26.48 -8.58 20.79
C SER A 453 25.10 -8.51 21.45
N PRO A 454 24.74 -7.38 22.07
CA PRO A 454 23.40 -7.19 22.64
C PRO A 454 22.26 -7.40 21.63
N ARG A 455 22.51 -7.07 20.36
CA ARG A 455 21.57 -7.31 19.28
C ARG A 455 21.34 -8.81 19.04
N ASN A 456 22.41 -9.61 19.02
CA ASN A 456 22.29 -11.05 18.84
C ASN A 456 21.58 -11.68 20.05
N LEU A 457 21.93 -11.29 21.27
CA LEU A 457 21.27 -11.79 22.49
C LEU A 457 19.76 -11.48 22.50
N ALA A 458 19.36 -10.25 22.10
CA ALA A 458 17.96 -9.90 21.99
C ALA A 458 17.27 -10.70 20.87
N GLY A 459 17.92 -10.87 19.72
CA GLY A 459 17.43 -11.68 18.62
C GLY A 459 17.28 -13.16 18.99
N ASP A 460 18.22 -13.71 19.71
CA ASP A 460 18.22 -15.09 20.19
C ASP A 460 17.12 -15.35 21.21
N ARG A 461 16.94 -14.43 22.18
CA ARG A 461 15.80 -14.46 23.10
C ARG A 461 14.48 -14.49 22.33
N ASP A 462 14.31 -13.59 21.36
CA ASP A 462 13.09 -13.51 20.58
C ASP A 462 12.89 -14.74 19.67
N ALA A 463 13.98 -15.36 19.19
CA ALA A 463 13.94 -16.61 18.43
C ALA A 463 13.50 -17.80 19.31
N LEU A 464 14.01 -17.89 20.53
CA LEU A 464 13.59 -18.88 21.53
C LEU A 464 12.11 -18.73 21.87
N VAL A 465 11.67 -17.53 22.24
CA VAL A 465 10.25 -17.24 22.54
C VAL A 465 9.37 -17.60 21.34
N THR A 466 9.76 -17.22 20.12
CA THR A 466 9.01 -17.53 18.90
C THR A 466 8.92 -19.05 18.66
N ASN A 467 10.00 -19.78 18.88
CA ASN A 467 10.01 -21.24 18.74
C ASN A 467 9.03 -21.92 19.70
N TYR A 468 9.00 -21.49 20.96
CA TYR A 468 8.06 -21.98 21.94
C TYR A 468 6.62 -21.61 21.65
N LEU A 469 6.35 -20.36 21.23
CA LEU A 469 5.03 -19.93 20.81
C LEU A 469 4.50 -20.73 19.61
N MET A 470 5.37 -21.06 18.63
CA MET A 470 5.01 -21.91 17.50
C MET A 470 4.69 -23.36 17.93
N ARG A 471 5.22 -23.82 19.05
CA ARG A 471 4.95 -25.13 19.63
C ARG A 471 3.78 -25.15 20.61
N GLY A 472 3.06 -24.03 20.77
CA GLY A 472 1.87 -23.94 21.61
C GLY A 472 2.13 -23.52 23.06
N PHE A 473 3.36 -23.15 23.43
CA PHE A 473 3.66 -22.63 24.77
C PHE A 473 3.37 -21.12 24.82
N GLN A 474 2.11 -20.78 25.11
CA GLN A 474 1.64 -19.38 25.05
C GLN A 474 2.13 -18.47 26.16
N GLN A 475 2.65 -19.04 27.23
CA GLN A 475 3.09 -18.32 28.43
C GLN A 475 4.63 -18.37 28.60
N THR A 476 5.36 -18.72 27.54
CA THR A 476 6.82 -18.77 27.59
C THR A 476 7.41 -17.41 27.87
N HIS A 477 8.33 -17.38 28.80
CA HIS A 477 9.16 -16.23 29.11
C HIS A 477 10.63 -16.65 29.06
N VAL A 478 11.49 -15.80 28.50
CA VAL A 478 12.92 -16.04 28.40
C VAL A 478 13.66 -14.81 28.92
N GLU A 479 14.49 -15.01 29.96
CA GLU A 479 15.38 -14.00 30.51
C GLU A 479 16.83 -14.34 30.12
N VAL A 480 17.62 -13.30 29.86
CA VAL A 480 19.04 -13.45 29.48
C VAL A 480 19.91 -12.90 30.58
N GLU A 481 20.65 -13.79 31.24
CA GLU A 481 21.66 -13.44 32.25
C GLU A 481 23.05 -13.43 31.63
N GLN A 482 23.87 -12.47 32.00
CA GLN A 482 25.22 -12.26 31.50
C GLN A 482 26.18 -12.08 32.70
N ASP A 483 27.10 -13.01 32.84
CA ASP A 483 28.09 -12.99 33.92
C ASP A 483 29.51 -13.01 33.36
N ASP A 484 30.41 -12.23 33.94
CA ASP A 484 31.81 -12.29 33.57
C ASP A 484 32.35 -13.71 33.87
N THR A 485 33.07 -14.34 32.96
CA THR A 485 33.62 -15.67 33.13
C THR A 485 34.66 -15.64 34.28
N PRO A 486 34.57 -16.50 35.28
CA PRO A 486 35.49 -16.49 36.40
C PRO A 486 36.97 -16.62 35.96
N GLY A 487 37.75 -15.60 36.25
CA GLY A 487 39.19 -15.52 35.93
C GLY A 487 39.52 -14.96 34.54
N ASP A 488 38.55 -14.61 33.74
CA ASP A 488 38.76 -14.00 32.39
C ASP A 488 37.73 -12.89 32.11
N ALA A 489 38.10 -11.65 32.42
CA ALA A 489 37.23 -10.49 32.17
C ALA A 489 36.97 -10.17 30.69
N THR A 490 37.63 -10.87 29.77
CA THR A 490 37.41 -10.74 28.31
C THR A 490 36.28 -11.65 27.79
N ARG A 491 35.74 -12.53 28.64
CA ARG A 491 34.68 -13.47 28.31
C ARG A 491 33.48 -13.25 29.21
N VAL A 492 32.31 -13.43 28.63
CA VAL A 492 31.01 -13.33 29.30
C VAL A 492 30.23 -14.61 29.06
N ASP A 493 29.89 -15.30 30.11
CA ASP A 493 28.99 -16.45 30.05
C ASP A 493 27.54 -15.96 29.93
N VAL A 494 26.76 -16.58 29.03
CA VAL A 494 25.38 -16.24 28.76
C VAL A 494 24.47 -17.40 29.14
N VAL A 495 23.46 -17.13 29.95
CA VAL A 495 22.47 -18.12 30.35
C VAL A 495 21.08 -17.62 29.92
N PHE A 496 20.36 -18.43 29.16
CA PHE A 496 18.96 -18.19 28.83
C PHE A 496 18.08 -18.98 29.78
N HIS A 497 17.42 -18.28 30.70
CA HIS A 497 16.46 -18.86 31.64
C HIS A 497 15.10 -18.93 30.99
N ILE A 498 14.59 -20.14 30.74
CA ILE A 498 13.34 -20.40 30.03
C ILE A 498 12.28 -20.86 31.02
N THR A 499 11.16 -20.19 31.00
CA THR A 499 9.94 -20.64 31.69
C THR A 499 8.93 -21.01 30.61
N GLU A 500 8.76 -22.31 30.35
CA GLU A 500 7.96 -22.80 29.22
C GLU A 500 6.45 -22.56 29.39
N GLY A 501 5.90 -22.79 30.57
CA GLY A 501 4.47 -22.80 30.82
C GLY A 501 3.78 -24.07 30.29
N LYS A 502 2.46 -24.05 30.16
CA LYS A 502 1.68 -25.20 29.65
C LYS A 502 1.60 -25.17 28.14
N GLN A 503 1.81 -26.34 27.51
CA GLN A 503 1.58 -26.51 26.09
C GLN A 503 0.08 -26.59 25.78
N ILE A 504 -0.38 -25.83 24.81
CA ILE A 504 -1.77 -25.72 24.40
C ILE A 504 -1.94 -26.24 22.97
N PHE A 505 -2.95 -27.09 22.77
CA PHE A 505 -3.31 -27.69 21.49
C PHE A 505 -4.65 -27.21 20.97
N VAL A 506 -4.86 -27.31 19.67
CA VAL A 506 -6.13 -27.04 19.02
C VAL A 506 -7.04 -28.26 19.16
N ARG A 507 -8.22 -28.11 19.78
CA ARG A 507 -9.23 -29.16 19.86
C ARG A 507 -10.00 -29.28 18.54
N ASN A 508 -10.61 -28.18 18.14
CA ASN A 508 -11.35 -28.06 16.88
C ASN A 508 -11.38 -26.61 16.40
N ILE A 509 -11.87 -26.42 15.18
CA ILE A 509 -12.04 -25.10 14.58
C ILE A 509 -13.53 -24.91 14.25
N VAL A 510 -14.13 -23.91 14.86
CA VAL A 510 -15.53 -23.53 14.60
C VAL A 510 -15.52 -22.38 13.59
N LEU A 511 -15.88 -22.69 12.34
CA LEU A 511 -15.97 -21.72 11.26
C LEU A 511 -17.39 -21.13 11.21
N THR A 512 -17.48 -19.80 11.26
CA THR A 512 -18.76 -19.10 11.37
C THR A 512 -18.84 -17.92 10.42
N GLY A 513 -20.06 -17.49 10.06
CA GLY A 513 -20.32 -16.31 9.23
C GLY A 513 -20.32 -16.56 7.72
N LEU A 514 -20.20 -17.81 7.27
CA LEU A 514 -20.38 -18.20 5.87
C LEU A 514 -21.86 -18.34 5.54
N HIS A 515 -22.35 -17.57 4.56
CA HIS A 515 -23.71 -17.62 4.05
C HIS A 515 -23.76 -18.08 2.60
N PHE A 516 -22.76 -17.71 1.80
CA PHE A 516 -22.71 -17.95 0.37
C PHE A 516 -21.45 -18.69 -0.06
N THR A 517 -20.34 -18.50 0.67
CA THR A 517 -19.06 -19.14 0.37
C THR A 517 -19.09 -20.59 0.82
N ARG A 518 -18.69 -21.50 -0.05
CA ARG A 518 -18.60 -22.92 0.31
C ARG A 518 -17.39 -23.16 1.21
N PRO A 519 -17.51 -23.92 2.30
CA PRO A 519 -16.38 -24.23 3.19
C PRO A 519 -15.19 -24.84 2.45
N GLU A 520 -15.44 -25.69 1.44
CA GLU A 520 -14.40 -26.36 0.66
C GLU A 520 -13.55 -25.35 -0.14
N THR A 521 -14.12 -24.21 -0.51
CA THR A 521 -13.41 -23.16 -1.26
C THR A 521 -12.28 -22.55 -0.43
N ILE A 522 -12.49 -22.41 0.88
CA ILE A 522 -11.55 -21.77 1.79
C ILE A 522 -10.75 -22.74 2.66
N ALA A 523 -11.09 -24.02 2.66
CA ALA A 523 -10.46 -25.04 3.50
C ALA A 523 -8.93 -25.06 3.36
N LYS A 524 -8.41 -24.89 2.13
CA LYS A 524 -6.96 -24.84 1.86
C LYS A 524 -6.27 -23.58 2.38
N GLY A 525 -7.02 -22.54 2.73
CA GLY A 525 -6.50 -21.31 3.33
C GLY A 525 -6.33 -21.43 4.85
N ILE A 526 -6.91 -22.45 5.48
CA ILE A 526 -6.80 -22.71 6.90
C ILE A 526 -5.56 -23.57 7.12
N THR A 527 -4.54 -23.00 7.77
CA THR A 527 -3.24 -23.65 7.99
C THR A 527 -3.11 -24.36 9.32
N ILE A 528 -4.07 -24.19 10.21
CA ILE A 528 -4.12 -24.82 11.53
C ILE A 528 -5.21 -25.90 11.54
N HIS A 529 -4.93 -27.05 12.19
CA HIS A 529 -5.83 -28.19 12.23
C HIS A 529 -6.06 -28.72 13.66
N PRO A 530 -7.14 -29.47 13.90
CA PRO A 530 -7.32 -30.14 15.17
C PRO A 530 -6.14 -31.06 15.51
N GLY A 531 -5.64 -30.99 16.75
CA GLY A 531 -4.46 -31.71 17.22
C GLY A 531 -3.14 -30.95 17.09
N ASP A 532 -3.09 -29.87 16.30
CA ASP A 532 -1.89 -29.04 16.16
C ASP A 532 -1.63 -28.26 17.46
N PRO A 533 -0.36 -27.95 17.78
CA PRO A 533 -0.04 -26.95 18.80
C PRO A 533 -0.69 -25.61 18.46
N LEU A 534 -1.20 -24.92 19.47
CA LEU A 534 -1.79 -23.58 19.25
C LEU A 534 -0.70 -22.57 18.86
N ASN A 535 -0.56 -22.36 17.56
CA ASN A 535 0.45 -21.51 16.97
C ASN A 535 -0.16 -20.20 16.50
N GLN A 536 0.27 -19.08 17.11
CA GLN A 536 -0.21 -17.74 16.74
C GLN A 536 0.14 -17.35 15.30
N THR A 537 1.31 -17.78 14.81
CA THR A 537 1.74 -17.54 13.43
C THR A 537 0.80 -18.23 12.44
N ALA A 538 0.42 -19.49 12.70
CA ALA A 538 -0.51 -20.23 11.85
C ALA A 538 -1.92 -19.61 11.85
N LEU A 539 -2.37 -19.03 12.98
CA LEU A 539 -3.62 -18.27 13.04
C LEU A 539 -3.57 -17.00 12.17
N LEU A 540 -2.47 -16.24 12.26
CA LEU A 540 -2.27 -15.04 11.43
C LEU A 540 -2.12 -15.41 9.95
N GLU A 541 -1.44 -16.50 9.61
CA GLU A 541 -1.36 -17.01 8.23
C GLU A 541 -2.73 -17.43 7.71
N THR A 542 -3.52 -18.13 8.52
CA THR A 542 -4.90 -18.47 8.17
C THR A 542 -5.71 -17.21 7.88
N GLN A 543 -5.63 -16.21 8.74
CA GLN A 543 -6.31 -14.93 8.55
C GLN A 543 -5.86 -14.24 7.26
N ARG A 544 -4.54 -14.15 7.01
CA ARG A 544 -3.98 -13.55 5.80
C ARG A 544 -4.41 -14.31 4.54
N ASN A 545 -4.31 -15.64 4.55
CA ASN A 545 -4.71 -16.47 3.43
C ASN A 545 -6.19 -16.28 3.08
N LEU A 546 -7.06 -16.16 4.10
CA LEU A 546 -8.48 -15.92 3.88
C LEU A 546 -8.77 -14.52 3.34
N TYR A 547 -7.99 -13.49 3.72
CA TYR A 547 -8.09 -12.17 3.10
C TYR A 547 -7.66 -12.16 1.63
N GLU A 548 -6.67 -12.98 1.25
CA GLU A 548 -6.21 -13.10 -0.14
C GLU A 548 -7.30 -13.60 -1.10
N TYR A 549 -8.33 -14.32 -0.60
CA TYR A 549 -9.49 -14.70 -1.42
C TYR A 549 -10.34 -13.50 -1.86
N SER A 550 -10.20 -12.34 -1.22
CA SER A 550 -11.04 -11.15 -1.46
C SER A 550 -12.56 -11.42 -1.33
N LEU A 551 -12.93 -12.48 -0.61
CA LEU A 551 -14.31 -12.88 -0.34
C LEU A 551 -14.86 -12.29 0.96
N PHE A 552 -13.99 -11.80 1.82
CA PHE A 552 -14.32 -11.37 3.17
C PHE A 552 -13.96 -9.92 3.40
N ASN A 553 -14.85 -9.18 4.05
CA ASN A 553 -14.56 -7.84 4.56
C ASN A 553 -13.75 -7.91 5.86
N GLU A 554 -13.99 -8.95 6.65
CA GLU A 554 -13.35 -9.13 7.94
C GLU A 554 -13.19 -10.62 8.23
N VAL A 555 -12.02 -11.00 8.72
CA VAL A 555 -11.70 -12.34 9.19
C VAL A 555 -11.06 -12.20 10.55
N ASN A 556 -11.72 -12.71 11.58
CA ASN A 556 -11.25 -12.69 12.96
C ASN A 556 -10.98 -14.10 13.44
N THR A 557 -9.86 -14.26 14.14
CA THR A 557 -9.54 -15.48 14.87
C THR A 557 -9.63 -15.22 16.37
N ALA A 558 -10.27 -16.10 17.11
CA ALA A 558 -10.34 -16.01 18.56
C ALA A 558 -10.17 -17.39 19.19
N VAL A 559 -9.55 -17.40 20.37
CA VAL A 559 -9.41 -18.62 21.17
C VAL A 559 -10.58 -18.65 22.16
N GLN A 560 -11.36 -19.73 22.17
CA GLN A 560 -12.41 -19.91 23.15
C GLN A 560 -11.79 -20.17 24.53
N ASN A 561 -12.30 -19.49 25.57
CA ASN A 561 -11.82 -19.62 26.94
C ASN A 561 -10.31 -19.30 27.09
N PRO A 562 -9.83 -18.13 26.64
CA PRO A 562 -8.39 -17.84 26.55
C PRO A 562 -7.67 -17.96 27.91
N ASN A 563 -8.35 -17.61 29.00
CA ASN A 563 -7.79 -17.62 30.36
C ASN A 563 -8.08 -18.91 31.15
N GLY A 564 -8.75 -19.89 30.54
CA GLY A 564 -9.04 -21.18 31.21
C GLY A 564 -7.83 -22.11 31.22
N GLY A 565 -7.74 -22.95 32.23
CA GLY A 565 -6.62 -23.88 32.43
C GLY A 565 -6.65 -25.15 31.56
N GLU A 566 -7.57 -25.26 30.61
CA GLU A 566 -7.62 -26.39 29.65
C GLU A 566 -6.46 -26.32 28.65
N THR A 567 -5.89 -27.49 28.36
CA THR A 567 -4.76 -27.62 27.41
C THR A 567 -5.20 -27.75 25.95
N HIS A 568 -6.45 -28.12 25.71
CA HIS A 568 -7.03 -28.25 24.37
C HIS A 568 -8.11 -27.18 24.15
N LYS A 569 -7.83 -26.21 23.27
CA LYS A 569 -8.70 -25.05 23.04
C LYS A 569 -9.39 -25.10 21.69
N THR A 570 -10.62 -24.62 21.63
CA THR A 570 -11.36 -24.43 20.39
C THR A 570 -11.00 -23.08 19.77
N ILE A 571 -10.73 -23.06 18.48
CA ILE A 571 -10.49 -21.85 17.71
C ILE A 571 -11.79 -21.41 17.05
N LEU A 572 -12.16 -20.17 17.22
CA LEU A 572 -13.27 -19.53 16.54
C LEU A 572 -12.73 -18.76 15.34
N LEU A 573 -13.12 -19.15 14.15
CA LEU A 573 -12.78 -18.48 12.91
C LEU A 573 -14.04 -17.79 12.37
N GLN A 574 -14.17 -16.50 12.56
CA GLN A 574 -15.29 -15.69 12.11
C GLN A 574 -14.96 -14.99 10.81
N ALA A 575 -15.70 -15.28 9.74
CA ALA A 575 -15.53 -14.70 8.43
C ALA A 575 -16.78 -13.89 8.03
N ILE A 576 -16.66 -12.58 7.87
CA ILE A 576 -17.74 -11.71 7.41
C ILE A 576 -17.60 -11.53 5.90
N GLU A 577 -18.54 -12.10 5.16
CA GLU A 577 -18.50 -12.10 3.70
C GLU A 577 -18.61 -10.68 3.10
N ALA A 578 -17.83 -10.43 2.06
CA ALA A 578 -17.87 -9.18 1.30
C ALA A 578 -19.16 -9.08 0.47
N ARG A 579 -19.49 -7.86 0.05
CA ARG A 579 -20.62 -7.62 -0.84
C ARG A 579 -20.42 -8.36 -2.15
N ARG A 580 -21.41 -9.09 -2.59
CA ARG A 580 -21.37 -9.84 -3.85
C ARG A 580 -21.49 -8.96 -5.09
N TRP A 581 -22.08 -7.79 -4.98
CA TRP A 581 -22.21 -6.84 -6.05
C TRP A 581 -21.37 -5.60 -5.80
N THR A 582 -20.56 -5.27 -6.78
CA THR A 582 -19.75 -4.04 -6.79
C THR A 582 -20.11 -3.24 -8.03
N LEU A 583 -20.53 -2.00 -7.83
CA LEU A 583 -20.73 -1.03 -8.88
C LEU A 583 -19.59 -0.02 -8.82
N THR A 584 -18.81 0.07 -9.90
CA THR A 584 -17.75 1.07 -10.03
C THR A 584 -18.14 2.01 -11.17
N TYR A 585 -18.03 3.29 -10.94
CA TYR A 585 -18.25 4.30 -11.98
C TYR A 585 -17.21 5.41 -11.85
N GLY A 586 -16.89 6.03 -12.95
CA GLY A 586 -15.91 7.10 -13.00
C GLY A 586 -16.08 7.97 -14.24
N ALA A 587 -15.63 9.20 -14.15
CA ALA A 587 -15.51 10.13 -15.26
C ALA A 587 -14.10 10.70 -15.27
N GLY A 588 -13.57 10.93 -16.44
CA GLY A 588 -12.25 11.50 -16.64
C GLY A 588 -12.13 12.19 -17.98
N PHE A 589 -10.98 12.79 -18.21
CA PHE A 589 -10.62 13.36 -19.51
C PHE A 589 -9.15 13.12 -19.80
N GLU A 590 -8.84 13.09 -21.06
CA GLU A 590 -7.49 12.92 -21.58
C GLU A 590 -7.19 14.09 -22.52
N ALA A 591 -6.11 14.83 -22.27
CA ALA A 591 -5.64 15.89 -23.12
C ALA A 591 -4.35 15.44 -23.81
N GLN A 592 -4.29 15.53 -25.13
CA GLN A 592 -3.16 15.00 -25.89
C GLN A 592 -3.00 15.66 -27.25
N THR A 593 -1.80 15.58 -27.81
CA THR A 593 -1.52 15.90 -29.21
C THR A 593 -1.87 14.72 -30.12
N GLY A 594 -2.24 15.00 -31.35
CA GLY A 594 -2.54 13.97 -32.34
C GLY A 594 -3.93 13.32 -32.18
N ALA A 595 -4.85 13.98 -31.47
CA ALA A 595 -6.24 13.56 -31.45
C ALA A 595 -6.79 13.58 -32.88
N PRO A 596 -7.51 12.52 -33.31
CA PRO A 596 -8.13 12.50 -34.63
C PRO A 596 -9.08 13.69 -34.84
N GLN A 597 -9.12 14.20 -36.07
CA GLN A 597 -10.09 15.20 -36.45
C GLN A 597 -11.39 14.46 -36.87
N ASN A 598 -12.51 14.80 -36.25
CA ASN A 598 -13.79 14.21 -36.59
C ASN A 598 -14.19 14.63 -38.02
N ASN A 599 -14.70 13.68 -38.77
CA ASN A 599 -15.27 13.89 -40.09
C ASN A 599 -14.29 14.44 -41.15
N CYS A 600 -13.05 13.96 -41.17
CA CYS A 600 -12.09 14.33 -42.23
C CYS A 600 -12.49 13.87 -43.63
N ARG A 601 -13.39 12.89 -43.73
CA ARG A 601 -13.94 12.42 -44.96
C ARG A 601 -15.43 12.80 -45.09
N GLY A 602 -15.77 13.55 -46.10
CA GLY A 602 -17.16 13.97 -46.36
C GLY A 602 -17.57 15.32 -45.72
N ILE A 603 -16.62 16.13 -45.33
CA ILE A 603 -16.90 17.50 -44.87
C ILE A 603 -16.86 18.42 -46.08
N GLU A 604 -18.00 18.67 -46.61
CA GLU A 604 -18.21 19.69 -47.64
C GLU A 604 -18.14 21.13 -47.10
N ALA A 605 -17.93 21.37 -45.83
CA ALA A 605 -18.31 22.64 -45.26
C ALA A 605 -17.23 23.46 -44.51
N THR A 606 -16.09 22.93 -44.11
CA THR A 606 -15.20 23.71 -43.22
C THR A 606 -13.99 24.33 -43.88
N GLY A 607 -13.63 23.97 -45.10
CA GLY A 607 -12.47 24.55 -45.82
C GLY A 607 -11.10 24.32 -45.16
N VAL A 608 -11.03 23.54 -44.05
CA VAL A 608 -9.78 23.26 -43.33
C VAL A 608 -9.33 21.85 -43.65
N PRO A 609 -8.14 21.67 -44.27
CA PRO A 609 -7.59 20.36 -44.57
C PRO A 609 -7.38 19.53 -43.31
N CYS A 610 -7.62 18.22 -43.39
CA CYS A 610 -7.33 17.31 -42.30
C CYS A 610 -5.83 17.07 -42.13
N SER A 611 -5.34 17.25 -40.89
CA SER A 611 -3.93 17.04 -40.56
C SER A 611 -3.62 15.57 -40.31
N PRO A 612 -2.64 14.95 -41.01
CA PRO A 612 -2.17 13.60 -40.73
C PRO A 612 -1.59 13.42 -39.33
N ASN A 613 -1.17 14.49 -38.71
CA ASN A 613 -0.67 14.48 -37.32
C ASN A 613 -1.78 14.69 -36.28
N GLY A 614 -3.04 14.84 -36.69
CA GLY A 614 -4.14 15.19 -35.83
C GLY A 614 -4.04 16.60 -35.21
N ARG A 615 -4.79 16.87 -34.18
CA ARG A 615 -4.78 18.16 -33.45
C ARG A 615 -4.63 17.94 -31.95
N THR A 616 -4.30 18.99 -31.22
CA THR A 616 -4.41 18.98 -29.76
C THR A 616 -5.89 18.92 -29.38
N GLY A 617 -6.27 17.99 -28.53
CA GLY A 617 -7.66 17.76 -28.16
C GLY A 617 -7.82 17.28 -26.72
N ILE A 618 -9.07 17.41 -26.23
CA ILE A 618 -9.48 16.89 -24.94
C ILE A 618 -10.58 15.86 -25.22
N SER A 619 -10.37 14.62 -24.73
CA SER A 619 -11.36 13.54 -24.82
C SER A 619 -11.96 13.24 -23.45
N PRO A 620 -13.18 13.68 -23.15
CA PRO A 620 -13.89 13.23 -21.98
C PRO A 620 -14.32 11.77 -22.14
N ARG A 621 -14.25 10.99 -21.03
CA ARG A 621 -14.69 9.60 -21.01
C ARG A 621 -15.39 9.24 -19.71
N GLY A 622 -16.37 8.36 -19.80
CA GLY A 622 -17.05 7.74 -18.67
C GLY A 622 -16.74 6.25 -18.60
N LEU A 623 -16.69 5.72 -17.40
CA LEU A 623 -16.52 4.31 -17.09
C LEU A 623 -17.64 3.86 -16.18
N ALA A 624 -18.25 2.71 -16.47
CA ALA A 624 -19.17 2.02 -15.57
C ALA A 624 -18.86 0.52 -15.58
N SER A 625 -18.83 -0.09 -14.40
CA SER A 625 -18.60 -1.53 -14.27
C SER A 625 -19.49 -2.10 -13.18
N ILE A 626 -20.16 -3.21 -13.48
CA ILE A 626 -20.90 -4.00 -12.50
C ILE A 626 -20.24 -5.37 -12.38
N THR A 627 -19.84 -5.73 -11.17
CA THR A 627 -19.17 -6.99 -10.90
C THR A 627 -19.96 -7.80 -9.87
N ARG A 628 -20.22 -9.05 -10.16
CA ARG A 628 -20.73 -10.03 -9.21
C ARG A 628 -19.59 -10.94 -8.77
N ASN A 629 -19.25 -10.86 -7.50
CA ASN A 629 -18.21 -11.65 -6.86
C ASN A 629 -18.80 -12.93 -6.25
N ASN A 630 -17.95 -13.93 -6.05
CA ASN A 630 -18.27 -15.19 -5.36
C ASN A 630 -19.46 -15.93 -5.99
N LEU A 631 -19.43 -16.11 -7.30
CA LEU A 631 -20.43 -16.91 -8.00
C LEU A 631 -20.38 -18.37 -7.50
N ASN A 632 -21.56 -18.91 -7.18
CA ASN A 632 -21.71 -20.28 -6.67
C ASN A 632 -20.87 -20.59 -5.40
N GLY A 633 -20.39 -19.59 -4.67
CA GLY A 633 -19.55 -19.75 -3.49
C GLY A 633 -18.13 -20.27 -3.78
N ARG A 634 -17.64 -20.13 -5.02
CA ARG A 634 -16.37 -20.71 -5.51
C ARG A 634 -15.31 -19.69 -5.88
N GLU A 635 -15.32 -18.47 -5.31
CA GLU A 635 -14.37 -17.41 -5.63
C GLU A 635 -14.38 -16.94 -7.11
N GLN A 636 -15.39 -17.33 -7.86
CA GLN A 636 -15.55 -16.91 -9.25
C GLN A 636 -16.18 -15.54 -9.33
N SER A 637 -15.85 -14.75 -10.36
CA SER A 637 -16.48 -13.45 -10.59
C SER A 637 -16.88 -13.26 -12.04
N ALA A 638 -17.96 -12.51 -12.24
CA ALA A 638 -18.40 -12.02 -13.54
C ALA A 638 -18.52 -10.51 -13.50
N SER A 639 -17.94 -9.83 -14.50
CA SER A 639 -17.92 -8.38 -14.61
C SER A 639 -18.37 -7.93 -15.99
N LEU A 640 -19.31 -7.00 -16.03
CA LEU A 640 -19.68 -6.25 -17.22
C LEU A 640 -19.12 -4.84 -17.09
N GLN A 641 -18.28 -4.44 -18.03
CA GLN A 641 -17.59 -3.15 -18.03
C GLN A 641 -17.94 -2.39 -19.31
N GLY A 642 -18.31 -1.13 -19.15
CA GLY A 642 -18.54 -0.20 -20.24
C GLY A 642 -17.64 1.03 -20.12
N THR A 643 -17.02 1.42 -21.23
CA THR A 643 -16.28 2.68 -21.37
C THR A 643 -16.89 3.45 -22.56
N TYR A 644 -17.14 4.71 -22.36
CA TYR A 644 -17.63 5.60 -23.38
C TYR A 644 -16.80 6.88 -23.42
N GLY A 645 -16.17 7.12 -24.55
CA GLY A 645 -15.35 8.30 -24.79
C GLY A 645 -15.35 8.68 -26.28
N LEU A 646 -14.70 9.80 -26.61
CA LEU A 646 -14.59 10.25 -28.00
C LEU A 646 -13.69 9.35 -28.83
N LEU A 647 -12.64 8.79 -28.22
CA LEU A 647 -11.64 7.96 -28.91
C LEU A 647 -11.91 6.46 -28.77
N GLU A 648 -12.61 6.03 -27.71
CA GLU A 648 -12.91 4.62 -27.47
C GLU A 648 -14.30 4.44 -26.87
N GLN A 649 -15.05 3.51 -27.46
CA GLN A 649 -16.32 3.01 -26.93
C GLN A 649 -16.18 1.50 -26.81
N LYS A 650 -16.36 0.97 -25.60
CA LYS A 650 -16.07 -0.44 -25.33
C LYS A 650 -17.05 -1.03 -24.33
N VAL A 651 -17.47 -2.25 -24.59
CA VAL A 651 -18.23 -3.09 -23.66
C VAL A 651 -17.54 -4.45 -23.57
N ASN A 652 -17.20 -4.86 -22.35
CA ASN A 652 -16.55 -6.14 -22.07
C ASN A 652 -17.34 -6.93 -21.04
N LEU A 653 -17.52 -8.22 -21.30
CA LEU A 653 -17.92 -9.24 -20.33
C LEU A 653 -16.67 -10.05 -19.95
N ILE A 654 -16.37 -10.10 -18.65
CA ILE A 654 -15.23 -10.84 -18.13
C ILE A 654 -15.76 -11.85 -17.10
N PHE A 655 -15.43 -13.11 -17.28
CA PHE A 655 -15.65 -14.14 -16.27
C PHE A 655 -14.30 -14.72 -15.87
N GLN A 656 -14.02 -14.78 -14.57
CA GLN A 656 -12.74 -15.27 -14.07
C GLN A 656 -12.89 -16.20 -12.88
N SER A 657 -11.96 -17.15 -12.79
CA SER A 657 -11.77 -18.04 -11.66
C SER A 657 -10.29 -18.05 -11.29
N PRO A 658 -9.93 -17.78 -10.04
CA PRO A 658 -8.51 -17.75 -9.62
C PRO A 658 -7.89 -19.13 -9.45
N HIS A 659 -8.66 -20.20 -9.65
CA HIS A 659 -8.17 -21.58 -9.53
C HIS A 659 -8.86 -22.53 -10.54
N ILE A 660 -8.14 -23.57 -10.93
CA ILE A 660 -8.64 -24.70 -11.75
C ILE A 660 -8.62 -25.96 -10.90
N LEU A 661 -9.78 -26.63 -10.76
CA LEU A 661 -9.93 -27.89 -9.98
C LEU A 661 -9.32 -27.79 -8.56
N GLY A 662 -9.40 -26.60 -7.94
CA GLY A 662 -8.84 -26.35 -6.62
C GLY A 662 -7.32 -26.12 -6.56
N ASN A 663 -6.62 -26.11 -7.71
CA ASN A 663 -5.23 -25.71 -7.80
C ASN A 663 -5.13 -24.20 -8.00
N ARG A 664 -4.54 -23.51 -7.03
CA ARG A 664 -4.40 -22.04 -7.01
C ARG A 664 -3.25 -21.50 -7.84
N ASN A 665 -2.38 -22.37 -8.33
CA ASN A 665 -1.33 -21.94 -9.25
C ASN A 665 -1.89 -21.63 -10.64
N PHE A 666 -3.08 -22.16 -10.95
CA PHE A 666 -3.74 -21.97 -12.23
C PHE A 666 -5.03 -21.19 -12.07
N GLY A 667 -5.10 -20.00 -12.65
CA GLY A 667 -6.34 -19.24 -12.84
C GLY A 667 -6.80 -19.32 -14.28
N TRP A 668 -8.10 -19.06 -14.55
CA TRP A 668 -8.60 -18.90 -15.90
C TRP A 668 -9.54 -17.72 -16.02
N THR A 669 -9.56 -17.14 -17.19
CA THR A 669 -10.39 -15.99 -17.54
C THR A 669 -10.99 -16.19 -18.91
N PHE A 670 -12.29 -15.97 -19.03
CA PHE A 670 -12.98 -15.81 -20.30
C PHE A 670 -13.34 -14.33 -20.45
N ASN A 671 -13.05 -13.76 -21.59
CA ASN A 671 -13.44 -12.40 -21.94
C ASN A 671 -14.13 -12.38 -23.30
N GLY A 672 -15.15 -11.53 -23.42
CA GLY A 672 -15.81 -11.26 -24.67
C GLY A 672 -16.22 -9.79 -24.72
N GLY A 673 -16.07 -9.12 -25.85
CA GLY A 673 -16.35 -7.72 -25.90
C GLY A 673 -16.49 -7.15 -27.30
N TYR A 674 -17.01 -5.94 -27.32
CA TYR A 674 -17.08 -5.09 -28.50
C TYR A 674 -16.38 -3.77 -28.21
N ALA A 675 -15.52 -3.35 -29.09
CA ALA A 675 -14.83 -2.07 -29.01
C ALA A 675 -14.94 -1.33 -30.36
N ASN A 676 -15.18 -0.01 -30.30
CA ASN A 676 -15.04 0.91 -31.42
C ASN A 676 -13.99 1.94 -31.04
N SER A 677 -12.90 2.01 -31.78
CA SER A 677 -11.72 2.82 -31.41
C SER A 677 -11.29 3.72 -32.55
N GLN A 678 -10.99 4.96 -32.22
CA GLN A 678 -10.40 5.99 -33.07
C GLN A 678 -9.01 6.41 -32.55
N ALA A 679 -8.22 5.45 -32.09
CA ALA A 679 -6.89 5.72 -31.52
C ALA A 679 -5.84 6.13 -32.58
N VAL A 680 -6.11 5.91 -33.85
CA VAL A 680 -5.24 6.28 -34.97
C VAL A 680 -5.96 7.33 -35.81
N THR A 681 -5.24 8.37 -36.27
CA THR A 681 -5.82 9.43 -37.12
C THR A 681 -6.34 8.92 -38.47
N THR A 682 -5.84 7.76 -38.92
CA THR A 682 -6.12 7.18 -40.24
C THR A 682 -7.49 6.53 -40.36
N TYR A 683 -8.04 5.97 -39.26
CA TYR A 683 -9.27 5.18 -39.32
C TYR A 683 -10.00 5.05 -37.98
N VAL A 684 -11.28 4.67 -38.08
CA VAL A 684 -12.06 4.12 -36.95
C VAL A 684 -12.20 2.61 -37.15
N ALA A 685 -11.87 1.83 -36.16
CA ALA A 685 -12.00 0.37 -36.20
C ALA A 685 -12.98 -0.15 -35.15
N SER A 686 -13.86 -1.06 -35.59
CA SER A 686 -14.69 -1.85 -34.69
C SER A 686 -14.10 -3.25 -34.53
N ARG A 687 -14.11 -3.77 -33.30
CA ARG A 687 -13.58 -5.08 -32.94
C ARG A 687 -14.59 -5.83 -32.08
N LEU A 688 -14.94 -7.03 -32.50
CA LEU A 688 -15.67 -8.01 -31.70
C LEU A 688 -14.68 -9.09 -31.31
N ASP A 689 -14.44 -9.28 -30.03
CA ASP A 689 -13.43 -10.20 -29.50
C ASP A 689 -13.98 -11.19 -28.47
N ALA A 690 -13.41 -12.37 -28.47
CA ALA A 690 -13.60 -13.39 -27.45
C ALA A 690 -12.25 -14.07 -27.18
N GLY A 691 -11.96 -14.34 -25.90
CA GLY A 691 -10.71 -14.95 -25.49
C GLY A 691 -10.87 -15.84 -24.28
N PHE A 692 -10.08 -16.91 -24.25
CA PHE A 692 -9.93 -17.77 -23.09
C PHE A 692 -8.46 -17.80 -22.70
N ARG A 693 -8.19 -17.52 -21.42
CA ARG A 693 -6.85 -17.38 -20.87
C ARG A 693 -6.68 -18.27 -19.66
N VAL A 694 -5.58 -19.01 -19.61
CA VAL A 694 -5.11 -19.71 -18.41
C VAL A 694 -3.82 -19.03 -17.95
N THR A 695 -3.78 -18.68 -16.69
CA THR A 695 -2.61 -18.05 -16.04
C THR A 695 -2.03 -19.03 -15.04
N GLU A 696 -0.75 -19.33 -15.18
CA GLU A 696 0.02 -20.15 -14.26
C GLU A 696 1.00 -19.26 -13.48
N ALA A 697 0.79 -19.18 -12.16
CA ALA A 697 1.64 -18.44 -11.25
C ALA A 697 2.13 -19.38 -10.15
N PHE A 698 3.44 -19.60 -10.07
CA PHE A 698 4.01 -20.46 -9.04
C PHE A 698 3.99 -19.74 -7.68
N LYS A 699 3.19 -20.25 -6.74
CA LYS A 699 3.05 -19.71 -5.37
C LYS A 699 3.78 -20.54 -4.31
N THR A 700 4.73 -21.40 -4.71
CA THR A 700 5.44 -22.28 -3.77
C THR A 700 6.47 -21.49 -2.95
N PRO A 701 6.36 -21.45 -1.61
CA PRO A 701 7.33 -20.76 -0.75
C PRO A 701 8.73 -21.37 -0.92
N GLY A 702 9.75 -20.52 -1.08
CA GLY A 702 11.16 -20.92 -1.08
C GLY A 702 11.82 -21.20 -2.43
N SER A 703 11.08 -21.32 -3.54
CA SER A 703 11.65 -21.49 -4.88
C SER A 703 12.01 -20.15 -5.51
N ALA A 704 13.24 -19.97 -5.97
CA ALA A 704 13.71 -18.77 -6.69
C ALA A 704 12.92 -18.54 -8.01
N LEU A 705 12.34 -19.60 -8.59
CA LEU A 705 11.47 -19.51 -9.76
C LEU A 705 10.08 -18.98 -9.41
N SER A 706 9.57 -19.21 -8.19
CA SER A 706 8.16 -19.07 -7.87
C SER A 706 7.68 -17.64 -7.63
N ARG A 707 8.57 -16.72 -7.30
CA ARG A 707 8.15 -15.37 -6.83
C ARG A 707 8.05 -14.34 -7.94
N ALA A 708 8.60 -14.59 -9.11
CA ALA A 708 8.75 -13.57 -10.15
C ALA A 708 8.19 -14.00 -11.53
N ASN A 709 7.88 -15.26 -11.76
CA ASN A 709 7.50 -15.74 -13.09
C ASN A 709 6.01 -16.10 -13.17
N THR A 710 5.37 -15.67 -14.26
CA THR A 710 3.99 -16.00 -14.60
C THR A 710 3.96 -16.45 -16.06
N PHE A 711 3.28 -17.55 -16.34
CA PHE A 711 3.03 -18.04 -17.68
C PHE A 711 1.54 -17.85 -18.01
N ILE A 712 1.27 -17.37 -19.20
CA ILE A 712 -0.10 -17.10 -19.67
C ILE A 712 -0.26 -17.84 -21.02
N TYR A 713 -1.24 -18.72 -21.07
CA TYR A 713 -1.69 -19.43 -22.23
C TYR A 713 -3.03 -18.86 -22.64
N GLU A 714 -3.12 -18.30 -23.83
CA GLU A 714 -4.34 -17.63 -24.31
C GLU A 714 -4.74 -18.15 -25.69
N TYR A 715 -6.01 -18.35 -25.88
CA TYR A 715 -6.61 -18.44 -27.20
C TYR A 715 -7.50 -17.22 -27.38
N SER A 716 -7.25 -16.45 -28.42
CA SER A 716 -8.08 -15.27 -28.76
C SER A 716 -8.61 -15.37 -30.17
N PHE A 717 -9.86 -14.98 -30.33
CA PHE A 717 -10.53 -14.84 -31.61
C PHE A 717 -11.16 -13.45 -31.69
N ARG A 718 -10.94 -12.75 -32.80
CA ARG A 718 -11.49 -11.42 -33.01
C ARG A 718 -11.85 -11.18 -34.47
N ARG A 719 -12.95 -10.46 -34.67
CA ARG A 719 -13.34 -9.94 -35.98
C ARG A 719 -13.11 -8.43 -35.97
N VAL A 720 -12.26 -7.98 -36.85
CA VAL A 720 -11.85 -6.57 -36.97
C VAL A 720 -12.42 -6.01 -38.26
N LYS A 721 -13.05 -4.81 -38.17
CA LYS A 721 -13.57 -4.08 -39.31
C LYS A 721 -13.20 -2.62 -39.20
N VAL A 722 -12.66 -2.06 -40.26
CA VAL A 722 -12.39 -0.62 -40.39
C VAL A 722 -13.61 0.05 -41.08
N ALA A 723 -14.07 1.16 -40.52
CA ALA A 723 -15.18 1.91 -41.12
C ALA A 723 -14.68 2.60 -42.40
N GLU A 724 -15.26 2.23 -43.51
CA GLU A 724 -14.88 2.73 -44.84
C GLU A 724 -14.88 4.25 -44.93
N SER A 725 -15.93 4.89 -44.36
CA SER A 725 -16.06 6.34 -44.33
C SER A 725 -14.99 7.07 -43.53
N SER A 726 -14.28 6.38 -42.67
CA SER A 726 -13.23 6.96 -41.78
C SER A 726 -11.80 6.82 -42.33
N LEU A 727 -11.59 5.98 -43.35
CA LEU A 727 -10.25 5.67 -43.87
C LEU A 727 -9.63 6.89 -44.57
N GLN A 728 -8.48 7.33 -44.11
CA GLN A 728 -7.69 8.44 -44.62
C GLN A 728 -6.49 7.92 -45.45
N VAL A 729 -6.75 6.97 -46.34
CA VAL A 729 -5.77 6.40 -47.29
C VAL A 729 -6.20 6.69 -48.74
N PHE A 730 -5.28 6.49 -49.65
CA PHE A 730 -5.60 6.69 -51.07
C PHE A 730 -6.82 5.83 -51.53
N PRO A 731 -7.73 6.34 -52.33
CA PRO A 731 -9.02 5.70 -52.67
C PRO A 731 -8.93 4.24 -53.10
N ASN A 732 -7.92 3.87 -53.85
CA ASN A 732 -7.74 2.53 -54.41
C ASN A 732 -7.52 1.46 -53.36
N PHE A 733 -7.09 1.82 -52.14
CA PHE A 733 -6.83 0.88 -51.02
C PHE A 733 -8.03 0.74 -50.08
N ILE A 734 -9.04 1.59 -50.19
CA ILE A 734 -10.16 1.67 -49.26
C ILE A 734 -10.92 0.35 -49.21
N GLN A 735 -11.32 -0.21 -50.31
CA GLN A 735 -12.12 -1.43 -50.38
C GLN A 735 -11.37 -2.62 -49.77
N THR A 736 -10.07 -2.73 -50.00
CA THR A 736 -9.24 -3.79 -49.43
C THR A 736 -9.03 -3.65 -47.94
N LEU A 737 -8.81 -2.41 -47.43
CA LEU A 737 -8.52 -2.15 -46.04
C LEU A 737 -9.76 -2.05 -45.14
N SER A 738 -10.95 -1.81 -45.70
CA SER A 738 -12.23 -1.76 -44.98
C SER A 738 -12.90 -3.10 -44.80
N THR A 739 -12.45 -4.15 -45.52
CA THR A 739 -13.03 -5.49 -45.44
C THR A 739 -12.85 -6.06 -44.02
N ALA A 740 -13.93 -6.63 -43.49
CA ALA A 740 -13.87 -7.26 -42.18
C ALA A 740 -13.04 -8.53 -42.22
N VAL A 741 -12.10 -8.65 -41.29
CA VAL A 741 -11.12 -9.77 -41.25
C VAL A 741 -11.18 -10.48 -39.90
N ARG A 742 -11.13 -11.79 -39.92
CA ARG A 742 -11.02 -12.64 -38.74
C ARG A 742 -9.55 -12.90 -38.41
N VAL A 743 -9.20 -12.72 -37.13
CA VAL A 743 -7.88 -12.98 -36.55
C VAL A 743 -8.08 -13.90 -35.38
N GLY A 744 -7.42 -15.03 -35.36
CA GLY A 744 -7.61 -16.01 -34.29
C GLY A 744 -6.44 -16.96 -34.13
N GLY A 745 -6.13 -17.30 -32.86
CA GLY A 745 -5.12 -18.27 -32.57
C GLY A 745 -4.58 -18.24 -31.16
N PRO A 746 -3.63 -19.14 -30.86
CA PRO A 746 -2.99 -19.24 -29.57
C PRO A 746 -1.95 -18.13 -29.36
N ALA A 747 -1.83 -17.69 -28.10
CA ALA A 747 -0.75 -16.86 -27.62
C ALA A 747 -0.12 -17.49 -26.37
N PHE A 748 1.18 -17.34 -26.25
CA PHE A 748 1.93 -17.67 -25.07
C PHE A 748 2.65 -16.41 -24.56
N THR A 749 2.53 -16.11 -23.26
CA THR A 749 3.23 -15.00 -22.64
C THR A 749 4.01 -15.50 -21.42
N TRP A 750 5.31 -15.18 -21.39
CA TRP A 750 6.13 -15.25 -20.19
C TRP A 750 6.26 -13.85 -19.61
N LEU A 751 6.01 -13.72 -18.31
CA LEU A 751 6.11 -12.49 -17.56
C LEU A 751 6.99 -12.71 -16.33
N ARG A 752 7.94 -11.81 -16.11
CA ARG A 752 8.76 -11.76 -14.90
C ARG A 752 8.73 -10.35 -14.32
N ASP A 753 8.29 -10.24 -13.08
CA ASP A 753 8.21 -8.99 -12.35
C ASP A 753 8.96 -9.09 -11.01
N THR A 754 10.05 -8.32 -10.88
CA THR A 754 10.88 -8.24 -9.68
C THR A 754 10.92 -6.82 -9.10
N ARG A 755 10.02 -5.95 -9.55
CA ARG A 755 9.95 -4.57 -9.07
C ARG A 755 9.55 -4.52 -7.60
N ASP A 756 10.11 -3.56 -6.88
CA ASP A 756 9.75 -3.25 -5.49
C ASP A 756 8.32 -2.70 -5.36
N SER A 757 7.84 -1.98 -6.38
CA SER A 757 6.48 -1.46 -6.47
C SER A 757 5.95 -1.56 -7.91
N PRO A 758 4.72 -2.03 -8.14
CA PRO A 758 4.14 -2.05 -9.48
C PRO A 758 3.69 -0.66 -9.97
N ILE A 759 3.46 0.31 -9.06
CA ILE A 759 2.93 1.64 -9.38
C ILE A 759 4.06 2.67 -9.49
N ASP A 760 5.03 2.63 -8.56
CA ASP A 760 6.16 3.56 -8.53
C ASP A 760 7.42 2.77 -8.18
N ALA A 761 8.02 2.17 -9.21
CA ALA A 761 9.18 1.32 -9.07
C ALA A 761 10.46 2.15 -8.96
N HIS A 762 11.29 1.82 -7.96
CA HIS A 762 12.62 2.38 -7.75
C HIS A 762 13.72 1.36 -8.05
N ARG A 763 13.42 0.07 -7.86
CA ARG A 763 14.37 -1.05 -8.07
C ARG A 763 13.69 -2.23 -8.73
N GLY A 764 14.49 -3.04 -9.42
CA GLY A 764 14.04 -4.29 -10.01
C GLY A 764 13.78 -4.21 -11.51
N THR A 765 13.19 -5.26 -12.05
CA THR A 765 12.95 -5.41 -13.50
C THR A 765 11.55 -5.98 -13.75
N TYR A 766 10.98 -5.56 -14.86
CA TYR A 766 9.77 -6.15 -15.45
C TYR A 766 10.10 -6.61 -16.85
N SER A 767 9.86 -7.88 -17.17
CA SER A 767 10.08 -8.46 -18.50
C SER A 767 8.84 -9.20 -18.95
N SER A 768 8.45 -9.01 -20.19
CA SER A 768 7.32 -9.72 -20.83
C SER A 768 7.71 -10.13 -22.24
N ILE A 769 7.48 -11.39 -22.58
CA ILE A 769 7.64 -11.92 -23.95
C ILE A 769 6.34 -12.60 -24.31
N GLN A 770 5.68 -12.10 -25.35
CA GLN A 770 4.45 -12.66 -25.88
C GLN A 770 4.66 -13.08 -27.34
N ASN A 771 4.27 -14.31 -27.65
CA ASN A 771 4.17 -14.79 -29.02
C ASN A 771 2.73 -15.17 -29.33
N PHE A 772 2.20 -14.64 -30.42
CA PHE A 772 0.85 -14.91 -30.93
C PHE A 772 0.90 -15.40 -32.38
N ILE A 773 0.17 -16.45 -32.69
CA ILE A 773 0.10 -17.02 -34.04
C ILE A 773 -1.35 -17.03 -34.51
N SER A 774 -1.63 -16.23 -35.54
CA SER A 774 -2.93 -16.22 -36.22
C SER A 774 -2.84 -17.08 -37.49
N SER A 775 -3.70 -18.11 -37.60
CA SER A 775 -3.67 -18.98 -38.77
C SER A 775 -5.03 -19.64 -39.04
N GLY A 776 -5.21 -20.15 -40.30
CA GLY A 776 -6.44 -20.74 -40.78
C GLY A 776 -7.03 -21.87 -39.92
N PRO A 777 -6.24 -22.83 -39.41
CA PRO A 777 -6.71 -23.87 -38.50
C PRO A 777 -7.39 -23.33 -37.22
N PHE A 778 -7.07 -22.11 -36.81
CA PHE A 778 -7.67 -21.44 -35.67
C PHE A 778 -8.80 -20.45 -36.07
N GLY A 779 -9.34 -20.57 -37.28
CA GLY A 779 -10.43 -19.74 -37.77
C GLY A 779 -10.06 -18.37 -38.30
N ALA A 780 -8.77 -18.09 -38.48
CA ALA A 780 -8.29 -16.81 -38.99
C ALA A 780 -8.29 -16.73 -40.51
N GLU A 781 -8.53 -15.53 -41.02
CA GLU A 781 -8.33 -15.15 -42.41
C GLU A 781 -6.97 -14.51 -42.65
N ALA A 782 -6.56 -13.61 -41.74
CA ALA A 782 -5.21 -13.07 -41.73
C ALA A 782 -4.24 -14.00 -41.03
N GLN A 783 -3.15 -14.39 -41.69
CA GLN A 783 -2.17 -15.33 -41.18
C GLN A 783 -0.86 -14.61 -40.87
N PHE A 784 -0.49 -14.53 -39.60
CA PHE A 784 0.74 -13.91 -39.16
C PHE A 784 1.22 -14.43 -37.79
N ASN A 785 2.51 -14.32 -37.55
CA ASN A 785 3.12 -14.46 -36.25
C ASN A 785 3.47 -13.07 -35.72
N ARG A 786 3.16 -12.82 -34.45
CA ARG A 786 3.48 -11.60 -33.74
C ARG A 786 4.28 -11.93 -32.50
N LEU A 787 5.46 -11.30 -32.37
CA LEU A 787 6.30 -11.33 -31.20
C LEU A 787 6.36 -9.93 -30.58
N ASP A 788 5.92 -9.78 -29.35
CA ASP A 788 6.05 -8.58 -28.55
C ASP A 788 6.95 -8.87 -27.35
N MET A 789 7.99 -8.04 -27.16
CA MET A 789 8.91 -8.12 -26.04
C MET A 789 9.00 -6.76 -25.36
N THR A 790 8.88 -6.75 -24.04
CA THR A 790 9.03 -5.54 -23.23
C THR A 790 9.97 -5.84 -22.07
N ASN A 791 10.93 -4.94 -21.83
CA ASN A 791 11.81 -4.99 -20.67
C ASN A 791 11.91 -3.60 -20.06
N SER A 792 11.53 -3.50 -18.78
CA SER A 792 11.73 -2.30 -17.95
C SER A 792 12.74 -2.60 -16.86
N SER A 793 13.63 -1.69 -16.56
CA SER A 793 14.63 -1.80 -15.48
C SER A 793 14.70 -0.50 -14.69
N TYR A 794 14.89 -0.64 -13.37
CA TYR A 794 14.89 0.48 -12.43
C TYR A 794 16.09 0.36 -11.50
N HIS A 795 16.86 1.45 -11.38
CA HIS A 795 18.02 1.54 -10.53
C HIS A 795 17.94 2.79 -9.67
N GLY A 796 17.73 2.61 -8.37
CA GLY A 796 17.74 3.69 -7.39
C GLY A 796 19.15 4.00 -6.90
N PHE A 797 19.48 5.29 -6.80
CA PHE A 797 20.76 5.83 -6.28
C PHE A 797 20.47 6.75 -5.09
N ASP A 798 21.46 6.94 -4.24
CA ASP A 798 21.39 7.82 -3.07
C ASP A 798 20.11 7.55 -2.20
N LYS A 799 19.99 6.32 -1.72
CA LYS A 799 18.82 5.85 -0.94
C LYS A 799 17.49 6.03 -1.72
N ASP A 800 17.51 5.73 -3.00
CA ASP A 800 16.38 5.84 -3.93
C ASP A 800 15.87 7.28 -4.19
N ARG A 801 16.68 8.30 -3.86
CA ARG A 801 16.34 9.71 -4.18
C ARG A 801 16.38 10.00 -5.68
N PHE A 802 17.28 9.33 -6.41
CA PHE A 802 17.36 9.38 -7.87
C PHE A 802 17.05 7.99 -8.42
N VAL A 803 16.24 7.92 -9.48
CA VAL A 803 15.91 6.65 -10.12
C VAL A 803 16.18 6.75 -11.61
N LEU A 804 17.04 5.88 -12.11
CA LEU A 804 17.21 5.65 -13.54
C LEU A 804 16.26 4.53 -13.97
N ALA A 805 15.24 4.88 -14.73
CA ALA A 805 14.25 3.96 -15.28
C ALA A 805 14.46 3.83 -16.79
N ARG A 806 14.43 2.62 -17.31
CA ARG A 806 14.52 2.33 -18.73
C ARG A 806 13.43 1.35 -19.14
N ASN A 807 12.81 1.62 -20.28
CA ASN A 807 11.87 0.69 -20.93
C ASN A 807 12.29 0.48 -22.38
N THR A 808 12.36 -0.78 -22.80
CA THR A 808 12.59 -1.16 -24.20
C THR A 808 11.46 -2.05 -24.66
N ARG A 809 10.79 -1.67 -25.72
CA ARG A 809 9.78 -2.48 -26.41
C ARG A 809 10.28 -2.85 -27.80
N TYR A 810 10.22 -4.14 -28.09
CA TYR A 810 10.44 -4.70 -29.42
C TYR A 810 9.18 -5.42 -29.87
N GLY A 811 8.67 -5.07 -31.05
CA GLY A 811 7.53 -5.71 -31.68
C GLY A 811 7.90 -6.18 -33.09
N GLN A 812 7.47 -7.37 -33.44
CA GLN A 812 7.70 -7.94 -34.75
C GLN A 812 6.46 -8.68 -35.21
N GLU A 813 6.04 -8.40 -36.44
CA GLU A 813 4.94 -9.13 -37.11
C GLU A 813 5.44 -9.69 -38.44
N ARG A 814 5.18 -10.97 -38.65
CA ARG A 814 5.55 -11.65 -39.92
C ARG A 814 4.34 -12.35 -40.48
N ALA A 815 3.83 -11.84 -41.58
CA ALA A 815 2.74 -12.46 -42.34
C ALA A 815 3.24 -13.67 -43.13
N PHE A 816 2.38 -14.69 -43.21
CA PHE A 816 2.61 -15.92 -43.97
C PHE A 816 1.31 -16.34 -44.68
N GLY A 817 1.33 -17.42 -45.42
CA GLY A 817 0.17 -17.85 -46.24
C GLY A 817 0.28 -17.37 -47.69
N VAL A 818 -0.83 -17.30 -48.41
CA VAL A 818 -0.91 -16.93 -49.85
C VAL A 818 -1.94 -15.83 -50.09
N GLY A 819 -1.69 -14.98 -51.09
CA GLY A 819 -2.61 -13.92 -51.50
C GLY A 819 -3.00 -12.99 -50.35
N ASN A 820 -4.30 -12.74 -50.16
CA ASN A 820 -4.85 -11.85 -49.15
C ASN A 820 -4.58 -12.29 -47.71
N GLN A 821 -4.21 -13.55 -47.47
CA GLN A 821 -3.83 -14.05 -46.14
C GLN A 821 -2.55 -13.39 -45.60
N ARG A 822 -1.70 -12.82 -46.45
CA ARG A 822 -0.49 -12.07 -46.09
C ARG A 822 -0.76 -10.61 -45.74
N LEU A 823 -2.01 -10.14 -45.88
CA LEU A 823 -2.37 -8.78 -45.54
C LEU A 823 -2.54 -8.62 -44.04
N LEU A 824 -1.70 -7.81 -43.41
CA LEU A 824 -1.90 -7.39 -42.02
C LEU A 824 -3.00 -6.32 -41.98
N PRO A 825 -4.15 -6.60 -41.34
CA PRO A 825 -5.19 -5.59 -41.18
C PRO A 825 -4.64 -4.35 -40.44
N LEU A 826 -5.07 -3.15 -40.85
CA LEU A 826 -4.58 -1.92 -40.23
C LEU A 826 -4.63 -1.93 -38.71
N PRO A 827 -5.71 -2.38 -38.05
CA PRO A 827 -5.78 -2.40 -36.58
C PRO A 827 -4.89 -3.44 -35.90
N GLU A 828 -4.33 -4.38 -36.67
CA GLU A 828 -3.40 -5.39 -36.13
C GLU A 828 -1.94 -4.97 -36.30
N ARG A 829 -1.63 -3.95 -37.09
CA ARG A 829 -0.26 -3.46 -37.27
C ARG A 829 0.29 -2.80 -36.03
N LEU A 830 1.60 -2.75 -35.92
CA LEU A 830 2.30 -2.06 -34.85
C LEU A 830 2.22 -0.54 -35.03
N TYR A 831 1.87 0.15 -33.96
CA TYR A 831 1.83 1.60 -33.88
C TYR A 831 2.63 2.08 -32.69
N SER A 832 3.15 3.30 -32.75
CA SER A 832 3.80 3.97 -31.64
C SER A 832 3.64 5.49 -31.74
N GLY A 833 3.84 6.17 -30.63
CA GLY A 833 3.67 7.61 -30.45
C GLY A 833 2.73 7.90 -29.28
N GLY A 834 2.89 9.05 -28.66
CA GLY A 834 2.08 9.49 -27.52
C GLY A 834 2.75 9.26 -26.16
N ALA A 835 2.06 9.66 -25.10
CA ALA A 835 2.55 9.74 -23.72
C ALA A 835 3.04 8.40 -23.12
N SER A 836 2.52 7.26 -23.59
CA SER A 836 2.80 5.93 -23.04
C SER A 836 3.78 5.09 -23.88
N SER A 837 4.28 5.62 -24.98
CA SER A 837 5.19 4.87 -25.86
C SER A 837 6.40 5.71 -26.30
N MET A 838 6.21 6.62 -27.24
CA MET A 838 7.28 7.49 -27.76
C MET A 838 6.79 8.94 -27.83
N ARG A 839 7.24 9.75 -26.91
CA ARG A 839 6.77 11.14 -26.73
C ARG A 839 7.29 12.11 -27.82
N GLY A 840 8.16 11.65 -28.71
CA GLY A 840 8.59 12.41 -29.90
C GLY A 840 7.57 12.51 -31.01
N PHE A 841 6.44 11.78 -30.91
CA PHE A 841 5.38 11.75 -31.90
C PHE A 841 4.00 11.94 -31.26
N ALA A 842 3.08 12.49 -32.04
CA ALA A 842 1.65 12.42 -31.72
C ALA A 842 1.21 10.95 -31.57
N ILE A 843 0.01 10.74 -31.01
CA ILE A 843 -0.54 9.40 -30.77
C ILE A 843 -0.49 8.56 -32.05
N ASN A 844 0.14 7.39 -31.95
CA ASN A 844 0.24 6.40 -33.01
C ASN A 844 0.73 6.93 -34.37
N ALA A 845 1.48 8.04 -34.38
CA ALA A 845 1.91 8.75 -35.57
C ALA A 845 3.37 8.45 -35.99
N ALA A 846 4.07 7.57 -35.28
CA ALA A 846 5.44 7.15 -35.64
C ALA A 846 5.41 6.13 -36.78
N GLY A 847 6.41 6.16 -37.63
CA GLY A 847 6.64 5.16 -38.68
C GLY A 847 6.00 5.41 -40.04
N PRO A 848 5.68 4.32 -40.78
CA PRO A 848 5.19 4.39 -42.14
C PRO A 848 3.88 5.14 -42.29
N ARG A 849 3.80 5.89 -43.40
CA ARG A 849 2.64 6.70 -43.73
C ARG A 849 2.13 6.36 -45.13
N ASP A 850 0.84 6.61 -45.36
CA ASP A 850 0.26 6.54 -46.68
C ASP A 850 1.00 7.56 -47.59
N PRO A 851 1.50 7.11 -48.76
CA PRO A 851 2.38 7.95 -49.58
C PRO A 851 1.67 9.12 -50.27
N GLN A 852 0.37 9.19 -50.24
CA GLN A 852 -0.43 10.24 -50.85
C GLN A 852 -1.14 11.14 -49.88
N THR A 853 -1.72 10.57 -48.83
CA THR A 853 -2.46 11.32 -47.80
C THR A 853 -1.59 11.70 -46.60
N GLY A 854 -0.41 11.05 -46.40
CA GLY A 854 0.48 11.29 -45.27
C GLY A 854 -0.01 10.76 -43.92
N PHE A 855 -1.16 10.09 -43.85
CA PHE A 855 -1.70 9.53 -42.61
C PHE A 855 -0.92 8.27 -42.17
N PRO A 856 -0.72 8.02 -40.84
CA PRO A 856 0.04 6.87 -40.37
C PRO A 856 -0.70 5.56 -40.66
N ILE A 857 0.00 4.58 -41.22
CA ILE A 857 -0.54 3.25 -41.57
C ILE A 857 0.04 2.12 -40.73
N GLY A 858 0.89 2.43 -39.72
CA GLY A 858 1.57 1.43 -38.89
C GLY A 858 2.58 0.60 -39.67
N GLY A 859 3.18 -0.36 -39.00
CA GLY A 859 4.21 -1.23 -39.58
C GLY A 859 4.22 -2.64 -39.01
N ALA A 860 5.18 -3.44 -39.49
CA ALA A 860 5.38 -4.83 -39.07
C ALA A 860 6.58 -4.98 -38.10
N GLY A 861 7.31 -3.91 -37.85
CA GLY A 861 8.39 -3.86 -36.88
C GLY A 861 8.30 -2.62 -35.99
N ALA A 862 8.68 -2.74 -34.72
CA ALA A 862 8.79 -1.62 -33.79
C ALA A 862 9.96 -1.84 -32.84
N LEU A 863 10.78 -0.83 -32.63
CA LEU A 863 11.82 -0.83 -31.59
C LEU A 863 11.84 0.55 -30.94
N ILE A 864 11.46 0.59 -29.67
CA ILE A 864 11.30 1.81 -28.90
C ILE A 864 12.06 1.65 -27.59
N ASN A 865 12.88 2.64 -27.26
CA ASN A 865 13.54 2.72 -25.97
C ASN A 865 13.23 4.08 -25.33
N SER A 866 12.78 4.05 -24.08
CA SER A 866 12.56 5.23 -23.24
C SER A 866 13.46 5.13 -22.03
N THR A 867 14.24 6.17 -21.77
CA THR A 867 15.10 6.28 -20.59
C THR A 867 14.70 7.52 -19.80
N GLU A 868 14.42 7.36 -18.51
CA GLU A 868 14.02 8.44 -17.61
C GLU A 868 14.98 8.53 -16.43
N LEU A 869 15.42 9.73 -16.12
CA LEU A 869 16.07 10.07 -14.85
C LEU A 869 15.04 10.82 -13.99
N ARG A 870 14.53 10.14 -12.96
CA ARG A 870 13.62 10.70 -12.00
C ARG A 870 14.40 11.39 -10.90
N LEU A 871 14.12 12.69 -10.70
CA LEU A 871 14.81 13.54 -9.73
C LEU A 871 14.04 13.61 -8.42
N PRO A 872 14.71 13.80 -7.29
CA PRO A 872 14.03 13.96 -6.01
C PRO A 872 13.11 15.19 -6.05
N PRO A 873 11.95 15.12 -5.36
CA PRO A 873 11.03 16.24 -5.34
C PRO A 873 11.68 17.45 -4.65
N PRO A 874 11.72 18.61 -5.32
CA PRO A 874 12.15 19.84 -4.67
C PRO A 874 11.10 20.26 -3.62
N THR A 875 11.56 20.82 -2.51
CA THR A 875 10.66 21.43 -1.51
C THR A 875 10.13 22.76 -2.05
N LEU A 876 8.95 22.72 -2.67
CA LEU A 876 8.33 23.92 -3.25
C LEU A 876 7.38 24.57 -2.25
N PRO A 877 7.34 25.94 -2.18
CA PRO A 877 6.31 26.65 -1.44
C PRO A 877 4.92 26.20 -1.94
N TYR A 878 3.97 25.98 -1.03
CA TYR A 878 2.58 25.52 -1.27
C TYR A 878 2.42 24.05 -1.71
N PHE A 879 3.40 23.43 -2.37
CA PHE A 879 3.30 22.06 -2.90
C PHE A 879 4.10 21.03 -2.08
N GLY A 880 4.97 21.48 -1.18
CA GLY A 880 5.83 20.58 -0.41
C GLY A 880 6.64 19.66 -1.34
N ASN A 881 6.61 18.36 -1.07
CA ASN A 881 7.29 17.32 -1.86
C ASN A 881 6.36 16.64 -2.90
N ALA A 882 5.20 17.23 -3.19
CA ALA A 882 4.22 16.62 -4.08
C ALA A 882 4.61 16.70 -5.58
N VAL A 883 5.57 17.55 -5.93
CA VAL A 883 6.02 17.76 -7.32
C VAL A 883 7.41 17.19 -7.51
N SER A 884 7.60 16.34 -8.52
CA SER A 884 8.92 15.83 -8.94
C SER A 884 9.17 16.11 -10.41
N LEU A 885 10.44 16.16 -10.80
CA LEU A 885 10.90 16.38 -12.15
C LEU A 885 11.47 15.09 -12.73
N VAL A 886 11.29 14.90 -14.03
CA VAL A 886 11.82 13.78 -14.79
C VAL A 886 12.50 14.31 -16.05
N LEU A 887 13.75 13.93 -16.26
CA LEU A 887 14.42 14.12 -17.54
C LEU A 887 14.28 12.82 -18.33
N PHE A 888 13.89 12.88 -19.59
CA PHE A 888 13.75 11.68 -20.37
C PHE A 888 14.30 11.80 -21.78
N HIS A 889 14.63 10.66 -22.36
CA HIS A 889 15.02 10.51 -23.75
C HIS A 889 14.32 9.30 -24.34
N ASP A 890 13.45 9.53 -25.30
CA ASP A 890 12.77 8.50 -26.07
C ASP A 890 13.46 8.37 -27.41
N MET A 891 13.74 7.13 -27.85
CA MET A 891 14.30 6.85 -29.17
C MET A 891 13.65 5.62 -29.77
N GLY A 892 13.56 5.59 -31.09
CA GLY A 892 13.01 4.46 -31.80
C GLY A 892 12.17 4.86 -32.99
N ASN A 893 11.48 3.89 -33.56
CA ASN A 893 10.48 4.09 -34.61
C ASN A 893 9.64 2.83 -34.82
N VAL A 894 8.62 2.94 -35.67
CA VAL A 894 7.88 1.84 -36.28
C VAL A 894 8.40 1.66 -37.72
N PHE A 895 8.53 0.41 -38.17
CA PHE A 895 9.16 0.05 -39.44
C PHE A 895 8.20 -0.74 -40.31
N GLY A 896 8.31 -0.56 -41.62
CA GLY A 896 7.46 -1.25 -42.61
C GLY A 896 7.59 -2.76 -42.57
N ASN A 897 8.83 -3.26 -42.40
CA ASN A 897 9.11 -4.70 -42.27
C ASN A 897 9.74 -5.03 -40.90
N ALA A 898 9.59 -6.27 -40.49
CA ALA A 898 10.07 -6.78 -39.23
C ALA A 898 11.61 -6.64 -39.04
N GLY A 899 12.36 -6.86 -40.11
CA GLY A 899 13.85 -6.79 -40.12
C GLY A 899 14.43 -5.40 -40.12
N ASP A 900 13.67 -4.40 -40.54
CA ASP A 900 14.17 -3.03 -40.74
C ASP A 900 14.58 -2.36 -39.41
N ALA A 901 14.03 -2.79 -38.28
CA ALA A 901 14.39 -2.26 -36.97
C ALA A 901 15.89 -2.39 -36.67
N TRP A 902 16.50 -3.51 -37.02
CA TRP A 902 17.92 -3.78 -36.72
C TRP A 902 18.83 -3.07 -37.68
N ILE A 903 18.46 -3.01 -38.98
CA ILE A 903 19.23 -2.31 -40.02
C ILE A 903 19.21 -0.81 -39.79
N SER A 904 18.15 -0.30 -39.18
CA SER A 904 17.95 1.14 -38.95
C SER A 904 18.55 1.64 -37.64
N ALA A 905 19.01 0.77 -36.74
CA ALA A 905 19.41 1.11 -35.37
C ALA A 905 20.48 2.19 -35.26
N LEU A 906 21.35 2.31 -36.25
CA LEU A 906 22.41 3.33 -36.32
C LEU A 906 22.06 4.54 -37.21
N ARG A 907 20.88 4.57 -37.82
CA ARG A 907 20.48 5.66 -38.70
C ARG A 907 19.68 6.71 -37.94
N ILE A 908 20.26 7.87 -37.74
CA ILE A 908 19.65 9.03 -37.07
C ILE A 908 18.96 10.00 -38.04
N HIS A 909 19.15 9.82 -39.34
CA HIS A 909 18.51 10.64 -40.35
C HIS A 909 17.56 9.82 -41.22
N GLN A 910 16.41 10.40 -41.54
CA GLN A 910 15.49 9.79 -42.49
C GLN A 910 16.19 9.58 -43.84
N PRO A 911 16.27 8.35 -44.36
CA PRO A 911 16.84 8.08 -45.67
C PRO A 911 15.96 8.66 -46.79
N ASP A 912 16.56 8.91 -47.92
CA ASP A 912 15.86 9.44 -49.11
C ASP A 912 15.03 10.72 -48.89
N ARG A 913 15.46 11.57 -47.94
CA ARG A 913 14.73 12.77 -47.52
C ARG A 913 14.44 13.72 -48.67
N ASP A 914 15.29 13.80 -49.66
CA ASP A 914 15.10 14.66 -50.85
C ASP A 914 13.99 14.10 -51.75
N ARG A 915 13.80 12.79 -51.81
CA ARG A 915 12.68 12.17 -52.51
C ARG A 915 11.36 12.37 -51.76
N CYS A 916 11.39 12.39 -50.41
CA CYS A 916 10.22 12.74 -49.60
C CYS A 916 9.79 14.20 -49.74
N LYS A 917 10.66 15.10 -50.22
CA LYS A 917 10.35 16.52 -50.49
C LYS A 917 9.66 16.76 -51.82
N GLN A 918 9.66 15.78 -52.72
CA GLN A 918 9.01 15.92 -54.04
C GLN A 918 7.57 15.40 -53.95
N PRO A 919 6.55 16.28 -53.90
CA PRO A 919 5.19 15.82 -53.99
C PRO A 919 4.95 15.13 -55.33
N GLN A 920 4.47 13.91 -55.31
CA GLN A 920 4.10 13.20 -56.55
C GLN A 920 2.97 13.97 -57.25
N PRO A 921 3.03 14.14 -58.62
CA PRO A 921 1.98 14.80 -59.35
C PRO A 921 0.65 14.07 -59.16
N LYS A 922 -0.47 14.82 -59.15
CA LYS A 922 -1.80 14.23 -59.17
C LYS A 922 -1.91 13.27 -60.37
N THR A 923 -1.84 11.98 -60.13
CA THR A 923 -2.25 11.01 -61.15
C THR A 923 -3.74 10.90 -61.05
N ASN A 924 -4.47 11.10 -62.19
CA ASN A 924 -5.89 10.74 -62.26
C ASN A 924 -6.06 9.33 -61.75
N PRO A 925 -7.14 9.01 -61.00
CA PRO A 925 -7.35 7.66 -60.56
C PRO A 925 -7.27 6.74 -61.78
N PRO A 926 -6.51 5.62 -61.69
CA PRO A 926 -6.42 4.70 -62.81
C PRO A 926 -7.85 4.13 -63.06
N GLU A 927 -8.25 4.18 -64.30
CA GLU A 927 -9.43 3.47 -64.80
C GLU A 927 -9.05 1.97 -64.78
N ASP A 928 -9.37 1.26 -63.74
CA ASP A 928 -9.44 -0.18 -63.56
C ASP A 928 -8.88 -0.61 -62.21
N PRO A 929 -9.44 -1.63 -61.53
CA PRO A 929 -8.97 -2.04 -60.24
C PRO A 929 -7.57 -2.59 -60.37
N PRO A 930 -6.60 -1.98 -59.70
CA PRO A 930 -5.25 -2.55 -59.63
C PRO A 930 -5.33 -3.89 -58.95
N GLY A 931 -4.67 -4.88 -59.51
CA GLY A 931 -4.46 -6.15 -58.88
C GLY A 931 -3.90 -5.98 -57.44
N PRO A 932 -4.00 -7.00 -56.59
CA PRO A 932 -3.70 -6.91 -55.18
C PRO A 932 -2.24 -6.76 -54.90
N VAL A 933 -1.67 -5.58 -55.14
CA VAL A 933 -0.32 -5.27 -54.70
C VAL A 933 -0.42 -4.23 -53.58
N ILE A 934 -0.69 -4.71 -52.41
CA ILE A 934 -0.28 -3.96 -51.25
C ILE A 934 1.08 -4.50 -50.83
N SER A 935 2.07 -4.03 -51.53
CA SER A 935 3.42 -4.00 -51.00
C SER A 935 3.39 -3.14 -49.75
N THR A 936 3.71 -3.70 -48.59
CA THR A 936 4.11 -2.95 -47.41
C THR A 936 5.47 -2.28 -47.61
N GLY A 937 6.01 -2.39 -48.80
CA GLY A 937 7.21 -1.69 -49.26
C GLY A 937 6.91 -0.22 -49.57
N PRO A 938 7.91 0.60 -49.68
CA PRO A 938 7.79 2.04 -49.93
C PRO A 938 7.11 2.27 -51.29
N VAL A 939 5.83 2.54 -51.30
CA VAL A 939 5.16 3.10 -52.44
C VAL A 939 5.58 4.57 -52.49
N GLY A 940 6.41 4.90 -53.50
CA GLY A 940 6.97 6.23 -53.63
C GLY A 940 8.15 6.48 -52.71
N ASN A 941 9.27 5.93 -52.95
CA ASN A 941 10.67 6.34 -52.60
C ASN A 941 10.94 7.04 -51.23
N CYS A 942 9.93 7.23 -50.35
CA CYS A 942 10.04 7.85 -49.03
C CYS A 942 10.15 6.77 -47.98
N SER A 943 11.28 6.71 -47.29
CA SER A 943 11.55 5.68 -46.27
C SER A 943 11.52 6.27 -44.84
N PHE A 944 11.00 5.47 -43.90
CA PHE A 944 10.96 5.79 -42.47
C PHE A 944 11.93 4.92 -41.66
N ASN A 945 12.89 4.26 -42.29
CA ASN A 945 13.84 3.33 -41.71
C ASN A 945 15.02 4.06 -41.05
N TYR A 946 14.73 4.75 -39.94
CA TYR A 946 15.68 5.46 -39.10
C TYR A 946 15.17 5.54 -37.66
N PHE A 947 16.05 5.89 -36.71
CA PHE A 947 15.64 6.12 -35.32
C PHE A 947 15.38 7.62 -35.09
N SER A 948 14.20 7.92 -34.58
CA SER A 948 13.88 9.25 -34.09
C SER A 948 14.30 9.40 -32.64
N HIS A 949 14.74 10.59 -32.25
CA HIS A 949 15.23 10.92 -30.92
C HIS A 949 14.45 12.11 -30.36
N ALA A 950 13.95 11.93 -29.15
CA ALA A 950 13.12 12.93 -28.46
C ALA A 950 13.51 13.08 -26.99
N PRO A 951 14.47 13.99 -26.67
CA PRO A 951 14.68 14.42 -25.30
C PRO A 951 13.48 15.24 -24.80
N GLY A 952 13.28 15.22 -23.49
CA GLY A 952 12.18 15.97 -22.89
C GLY A 952 12.28 16.13 -21.38
N LEU A 953 11.33 16.92 -20.87
CA LEU A 953 11.17 17.23 -19.47
C LEU A 953 9.75 16.82 -19.03
N GLY A 954 9.64 16.07 -17.94
CA GLY A 954 8.39 15.70 -17.33
C GLY A 954 8.21 16.31 -15.94
N LEU A 955 7.02 16.83 -15.67
CA LEU A 955 6.57 17.23 -14.35
C LEU A 955 5.60 16.18 -13.83
N ARG A 956 5.79 15.73 -12.60
CA ARG A 956 4.94 14.74 -11.92
C ARG A 956 4.36 15.37 -10.67
N TYR A 957 3.04 15.38 -10.54
CA TYR A 957 2.34 15.79 -9.32
C TYR A 957 1.74 14.55 -8.67
N HIS A 958 2.26 14.19 -7.48
CA HIS A 958 1.84 13.00 -6.75
C HIS A 958 0.45 13.18 -6.14
N THR A 959 -0.46 12.27 -6.48
CA THR A 959 -1.81 12.21 -5.93
C THR A 959 -2.08 10.82 -5.32
N PRO A 960 -3.06 10.66 -4.43
CA PRO A 960 -3.42 9.35 -3.86
C PRO A 960 -3.81 8.28 -4.90
N VAL A 961 -4.21 8.70 -6.11
CA VAL A 961 -4.63 7.81 -7.22
C VAL A 961 -3.56 7.62 -8.28
N GLY A 962 -2.33 8.12 -8.04
CA GLY A 962 -1.21 8.07 -8.95
C GLY A 962 -0.73 9.46 -9.39
N PRO A 963 0.46 9.56 -9.99
CA PRO A 963 1.01 10.85 -10.42
C PRO A 963 0.25 11.41 -11.62
N VAL A 964 -0.07 12.69 -11.56
CA VAL A 964 -0.49 13.50 -12.73
C VAL A 964 0.76 13.94 -13.46
N ARG A 965 0.81 13.72 -14.77
CA ARG A 965 2.00 13.93 -15.61
C ARG A 965 1.77 15.04 -16.63
N PHE A 966 2.78 15.88 -16.77
CA PHE A 966 2.92 16.85 -17.85
C PHE A 966 4.26 16.61 -18.52
N ASP A 967 4.26 16.07 -19.75
CA ASP A 967 5.46 15.73 -20.49
C ASP A 967 5.63 16.69 -21.68
N PHE A 968 6.81 17.32 -21.76
CA PHE A 968 7.23 18.19 -22.87
C PHE A 968 8.40 17.53 -23.56
N SER A 969 8.28 17.29 -24.87
CA SER A 969 9.31 16.64 -25.66
C SER A 969 9.62 17.42 -26.94
N TYR A 970 10.86 17.33 -27.38
CA TYR A 970 11.32 17.90 -28.60
C TYR A 970 11.90 16.81 -29.51
N ASN A 971 11.24 16.53 -30.63
CA ASN A 971 11.73 15.59 -31.62
C ASN A 971 12.88 16.24 -32.43
N LEU A 972 14.08 15.70 -32.30
CA LEU A 972 15.28 16.25 -32.95
C LEU A 972 15.28 16.04 -34.47
N ASN A 973 14.69 14.93 -34.92
CA ASN A 973 14.76 14.49 -36.33
C ASN A 973 13.39 13.97 -36.82
N PRO A 974 12.33 14.82 -36.81
CA PRO A 974 11.01 14.43 -37.26
C PRO A 974 11.02 14.08 -38.77
N PRO A 975 10.20 13.07 -39.14
CA PRO A 975 10.09 12.69 -40.56
C PRO A 975 9.35 13.75 -41.36
N ILE A 976 9.74 13.86 -42.62
CA ILE A 976 8.99 14.55 -43.66
C ILE A 976 8.35 13.52 -44.60
N TYR A 977 7.23 13.87 -45.17
CA TYR A 977 6.45 13.00 -46.07
C TYR A 977 5.65 13.81 -47.07
N PRO A 978 5.38 13.28 -48.29
CA PRO A 978 4.55 13.96 -49.27
C PRO A 978 3.08 13.89 -48.85
N ILE A 979 2.32 14.94 -49.11
CA ILE A 979 0.87 15.00 -49.07
C ILE A 979 0.40 15.48 -50.45
N THR A 980 -0.14 14.58 -51.23
CA THR A 980 -0.54 14.84 -52.62
C THR A 980 -2.03 14.78 -52.84
N TYR A 981 -2.77 14.29 -51.83
CA TYR A 981 -4.21 14.07 -51.92
C TYR A 981 -4.89 14.38 -50.60
N ASP A 982 -6.00 15.13 -50.64
CA ASP A 982 -6.90 15.33 -49.51
C ASP A 982 -8.36 15.09 -49.97
N TYR A 983 -9.07 14.32 -49.16
CA TYR A 983 -10.48 14.05 -49.37
C TYR A 983 -11.32 15.32 -49.11
N GLY A 984 -12.20 15.67 -50.01
CA GLY A 984 -13.11 16.80 -49.88
C GLY A 984 -12.54 18.16 -50.28
N HIS A 985 -11.31 18.21 -50.81
CA HIS A 985 -10.69 19.44 -51.32
C HIS A 985 -10.20 19.24 -52.73
N PRO A 986 -11.05 19.46 -53.78
CA PRO A 986 -10.65 19.30 -55.18
C PRO A 986 -9.52 20.23 -55.62
N ASP A 987 -9.37 21.38 -54.95
CA ASP A 987 -8.30 22.37 -55.19
C ASP A 987 -7.06 22.20 -54.30
N PHE A 988 -6.94 21.02 -53.67
CA PHE A 988 -5.80 20.73 -52.79
C PHE A 988 -4.46 20.83 -53.55
N VAL A 989 -3.55 21.64 -53.01
CA VAL A 989 -2.19 21.79 -53.54
C VAL A 989 -1.24 20.79 -52.88
N PRO A 990 -0.64 19.89 -53.65
CA PRO A 990 0.40 18.98 -53.09
C PRO A 990 1.49 19.73 -52.34
N HIS A 991 1.79 19.28 -51.17
CA HIS A 991 2.84 19.87 -50.34
C HIS A 991 3.57 18.82 -49.51
N VAL A 992 4.64 19.24 -48.81
CA VAL A 992 5.41 18.40 -47.91
C VAL A 992 4.92 18.58 -46.49
N GLY A 993 4.45 17.49 -45.89
CA GLY A 993 4.10 17.43 -44.46
C GLY A 993 5.34 17.10 -43.62
N GLN A 994 5.34 17.49 -42.37
CA GLN A 994 6.36 17.16 -41.39
C GLN A 994 5.69 16.84 -40.05
N ALA A 995 6.22 15.84 -39.32
CA ALA A 995 5.83 15.60 -37.95
C ALA A 995 6.26 16.76 -37.03
N GLY A 996 5.51 17.05 -35.99
CA GLY A 996 5.85 18.15 -35.09
C GLY A 996 7.15 17.93 -34.34
N HIS A 997 7.97 18.98 -34.23
CA HIS A 997 9.12 18.97 -33.35
C HIS A 997 8.71 18.97 -31.87
N PHE A 998 7.75 19.80 -31.49
CA PHE A 998 7.31 19.97 -30.13
C PHE A 998 6.04 19.18 -29.84
N ASN A 999 6.05 18.39 -28.80
CA ASN A 999 4.89 17.62 -28.34
C ASN A 999 4.67 17.84 -26.85
N PHE A 1000 3.39 17.94 -26.46
CA PHE A 1000 2.93 18.09 -25.10
C PHE A 1000 1.92 17.00 -24.77
N PHE A 1001 2.08 16.36 -23.62
CA PHE A 1001 1.15 15.32 -23.15
C PHE A 1001 0.75 15.58 -21.70
N PHE A 1002 -0.51 15.33 -21.46
CA PHE A 1002 -1.10 15.29 -20.10
C PHE A 1002 -1.66 13.89 -19.88
N SER A 1003 -1.30 13.25 -18.76
CA SER A 1003 -1.78 11.90 -18.43
C SER A 1003 -1.78 11.63 -16.93
N LEU A 1004 -2.45 10.55 -16.52
CA LEU A 1004 -2.49 10.05 -15.15
C LEU A 1004 -1.80 8.70 -15.08
N GLY A 1005 -0.96 8.48 -14.07
CA GLY A 1005 -0.18 7.25 -13.85
C GLY A 1005 1.27 7.36 -14.30
N GLN A 1006 2.04 6.27 -14.15
CA GLN A 1006 3.44 6.20 -14.59
C GLN A 1006 3.54 5.94 -16.10
N THR A 1007 4.71 6.20 -16.69
CA THR A 1007 4.96 5.97 -18.12
C THR A 1007 5.02 4.49 -18.44
N PHE A 1008 5.67 3.71 -17.57
CA PHE A 1008 5.88 2.26 -17.70
C PHE A 1008 6.22 1.64 -16.34
#